data_add98d4d4082166135be581cd1212f5c
#
_entry.id   add98d4d4082166135be581cd1212f5c
#
_cell.length_a   1.000
_cell.length_b   1.000
_cell.length_c   1.000
_cell.angle_alpha   90.00
_cell.angle_beta   90.00
_cell.angle_gamma   90.00
#
_symmetry.space_group_name_H-M   'P 1'
#
loop_
_entity.id
_entity.type
_entity.pdbx_description
1 polymer ?
#
loop_
_entity_poly.entity_id
_entity_poly.type
_entity_poly.pdbx_seq_one_letter_code
_entity_poly.pdbx_strand_id
1 'polypeptide(L)'
;MPNYAASKPDRLSNSSILAAITWQLACAIPAIAVAGTDAPSADQPVVPPASDTGLHEVIVTARRTAESLQETPISITALSAEDIAQRGLNNVLDVAGETPSLTLMPGGNYSGKSALAYIRGVGQDQFTYAFEPGVGFYVDDVYYGTVYGSIFNLADISNIQVLRGPQGTLFGKNNEGGAILLYTPEPKGDNSGAVQLGYGSFHREFAKGSFDVPIIADKLLLRVSGASNKMDGYVDRIDFACANPSLAGNLKATTSAPGCKVGTEGGEDESSIRAALKWIASDDLTVLLRGELFDDRSEAGPEDVLVQNPAPPGSDTATYNQLVAAPLYGIGISSPAFVTGDPFKSYSVYTNPGTGYSAPPVNHEFFTSVSATVDWNATSDVHVKNIAAYQKFRSEFANTDGTPIPTYLEDNILTHHQFSEELQLSGKLFDSRLDWIAGAYYYTSYGVYGGHIELPTQMVFAPGVFAFAPNGVYGLNFNLDDPTREHTTSGFLHGVYHATDAVSIEVGARYSTEEKSQAFNHTYTLTVPLNPILAPDTSAYAPGAGGTTSLSRVDPKVALQYQWTQDLMTYVQFSTGYKTGGINPKPVLESDIVPFRPEHLTAYEIGLKSEWLNHHLMLNADAYLSDYRDLQLSEFLPPPAGDGGTIVVNTGHARIEGFELDARARPLAGLSIDASLSYLNYKTLSLGAAAGQVGGPTLTTQPPYVPRWKGSIGPEYTVTLGSGGTILARVDWAYQSLVYFDLANTRAGAQAGYGLLNGRLQWDDAQGKWSAALEVRNATNKLYYAFKTPALNSDGSLFSVSGTPGMPRTEFFTLSRRF
;
A
#
# COMPACT_ATOMS: atom_id res chain seq x y z
N MET A 1 27.18 -37.39 7.72
CA MET A 1 25.77 -37.87 7.84
C MET A 1 25.37 -37.71 9.28
N PRO A 2 24.46 -36.86 9.58
CA PRO A 2 23.19 -37.30 10.17
C PRO A 2 22.01 -36.68 9.41
N ASN A 3 20.98 -37.54 9.24
CA ASN A 3 19.71 -37.25 8.61
C ASN A 3 18.94 -36.14 9.39
N TYR A 4 18.74 -34.99 8.80
CA TYR A 4 17.64 -34.11 9.17
C TYR A 4 16.40 -34.53 8.37
N ALA A 5 15.56 -35.31 9.00
CA ALA A 5 14.22 -35.59 8.53
C ALA A 5 13.43 -34.27 8.67
N ALA A 6 13.12 -33.63 7.53
CA ALA A 6 12.14 -32.57 7.47
C ALA A 6 10.81 -33.10 7.98
N SER A 7 10.38 -32.66 9.15
CA SER A 7 9.03 -32.85 9.64
C SER A 7 8.10 -32.07 8.71
N LYS A 8 7.32 -32.81 7.89
CA LYS A 8 6.19 -32.20 7.17
C LYS A 8 5.30 -31.51 8.20
N PRO A 9 4.98 -30.21 8.02
CA PRO A 9 3.94 -29.61 8.83
C PRO A 9 2.62 -30.31 8.49
N ASP A 10 1.92 -30.77 9.50
CA ASP A 10 0.56 -31.27 9.38
C ASP A 10 -0.30 -30.28 8.62
N ARG A 11 -0.71 -30.65 7.41
CA ARG A 11 -1.74 -29.96 6.64
C ARG A 11 -3.11 -30.17 7.31
N LEU A 12 -3.34 -29.51 8.42
CA LEU A 12 -4.69 -29.16 8.80
C LEU A 12 -5.11 -28.02 7.86
N SER A 13 -5.96 -28.36 6.90
CA SER A 13 -6.48 -27.41 5.93
C SER A 13 -7.34 -26.37 6.69
N ASN A 14 -6.76 -25.22 6.99
CA ASN A 14 -7.48 -24.09 7.58
C ASN A 14 -8.67 -23.60 6.70
N SER A 15 -8.67 -23.99 5.41
CA SER A 15 -9.80 -23.77 4.51
C SER A 15 -11.12 -24.37 4.96
N SER A 16 -11.08 -25.48 5.70
CA SER A 16 -12.31 -26.12 6.23
C SER A 16 -12.90 -25.39 7.43
N ILE A 17 -12.10 -24.63 8.19
CA ILE A 17 -12.54 -23.91 9.37
C ILE A 17 -13.17 -22.56 8.98
N LEU A 18 -12.56 -21.82 8.06
CA LEU A 18 -13.13 -20.55 7.57
C LEU A 18 -14.37 -20.77 6.70
N ALA A 19 -14.37 -21.77 5.80
CA ALA A 19 -15.55 -22.11 5.03
C ALA A 19 -16.70 -22.63 5.90
N ALA A 20 -16.40 -23.34 7.00
CA ALA A 20 -17.42 -23.77 7.98
C ALA A 20 -17.97 -22.58 8.77
N ILE A 21 -17.16 -21.56 9.08
CA ILE A 21 -17.60 -20.34 9.79
C ILE A 21 -18.46 -19.47 8.88
N THR A 22 -18.13 -19.31 7.60
CA THR A 22 -18.94 -18.54 6.65
C THR A 22 -20.30 -19.21 6.35
N TRP A 23 -20.36 -20.53 6.24
CA TRP A 23 -21.61 -21.27 6.05
C TRP A 23 -22.44 -21.36 7.34
N GLN A 24 -21.83 -21.48 8.51
CA GLN A 24 -22.56 -21.51 9.79
C GLN A 24 -23.09 -20.15 10.19
N LEU A 25 -22.43 -19.05 9.83
CA LEU A 25 -22.96 -17.69 10.02
C LEU A 25 -24.17 -17.38 9.11
N ALA A 26 -24.25 -18.00 7.93
CA ALA A 26 -25.41 -17.86 7.04
C ALA A 26 -26.62 -18.70 7.46
N CYS A 27 -26.39 -19.82 8.21
CA CYS A 27 -27.45 -20.76 8.61
C CYS A 27 -27.86 -20.68 10.09
N ALA A 28 -27.10 -19.98 10.95
CA ALA A 28 -27.42 -19.87 12.38
C ALA A 28 -28.05 -18.51 12.73
N ILE A 29 -29.17 -18.17 12.13
CA ILE A 29 -30.07 -17.15 12.68
C ILE A 29 -31.15 -17.90 13.50
N PRO A 30 -31.02 -18.03 14.82
CA PRO A 30 -32.17 -18.44 15.61
C PRO A 30 -33.14 -17.28 15.60
N ALA A 31 -34.38 -17.54 15.21
CA ALA A 31 -35.48 -16.62 15.45
C ALA A 31 -35.62 -16.44 16.96
N ILE A 32 -35.03 -15.39 17.51
CA ILE A 32 -35.30 -14.96 18.87
C ILE A 32 -36.70 -14.32 18.85
N ALA A 33 -37.68 -15.08 19.30
CA ALA A 33 -39.01 -14.59 19.58
C ALA A 33 -38.92 -13.63 20.79
N VAL A 34 -38.97 -12.33 20.51
CA VAL A 34 -39.13 -11.31 21.55
C VAL A 34 -40.58 -11.33 21.95
N ALA A 35 -40.85 -11.78 23.17
CA ALA A 35 -42.19 -11.63 23.80
C ALA A 35 -42.41 -10.13 24.03
N GLY A 36 -43.37 -9.58 23.33
CA GLY A 36 -43.81 -8.21 23.51
C GLY A 36 -44.49 -8.00 24.86
N THR A 37 -44.10 -6.95 25.55
CA THR A 37 -44.95 -6.32 26.58
C THR A 37 -45.35 -4.96 26.05
N ASP A 38 -46.68 -4.82 25.84
CA ASP A 38 -47.32 -3.58 25.44
C ASP A 38 -47.14 -2.47 26.49
N ALA A 39 -46.63 -1.32 26.06
CA ALA A 39 -46.84 -0.08 26.76
C ALA A 39 -47.32 1.00 25.77
N PRO A 40 -48.26 1.88 26.13
CA PRO A 40 -49.02 2.66 25.17
C PRO A 40 -48.24 3.83 24.59
N SER A 41 -48.39 3.94 23.29
CA SER A 41 -47.95 5.00 22.42
C SER A 41 -48.49 6.36 22.81
N ALA A 42 -47.63 7.35 22.97
CA ALA A 42 -47.99 8.75 22.78
C ALA A 42 -47.51 9.17 21.39
N ASP A 43 -48.47 9.41 20.52
CA ASP A 43 -48.31 10.00 19.21
C ASP A 43 -47.65 11.39 19.36
N GLN A 44 -46.38 11.51 19.04
CA GLN A 44 -45.78 12.78 18.67
C GLN A 44 -45.57 12.80 17.16
N PRO A 45 -46.00 13.85 16.47
CA PRO A 45 -45.73 13.99 15.05
C PRO A 45 -44.21 14.06 14.86
N VAL A 46 -43.66 13.09 14.14
CA VAL A 46 -42.27 13.15 13.63
C VAL A 46 -42.25 14.33 12.67
N VAL A 47 -41.71 15.46 13.13
CA VAL A 47 -41.28 16.55 12.26
C VAL A 47 -40.10 15.99 11.46
N PRO A 48 -40.17 15.99 10.10
CA PRO A 48 -39.01 15.67 9.31
C PRO A 48 -37.89 16.58 9.76
N PRO A 49 -36.64 16.12 9.94
CA PRO A 49 -35.53 17.02 10.22
C PRO A 49 -35.50 18.08 9.13
N ALA A 50 -35.48 19.35 9.53
CA ALA A 50 -35.25 20.47 8.62
C ALA A 50 -34.02 20.06 7.78
N SER A 51 -34.15 20.15 6.46
CA SER A 51 -33.07 19.81 5.53
C SER A 51 -31.91 20.76 5.83
N ASP A 52 -30.97 20.27 6.65
CA ASP A 52 -29.67 20.91 6.79
C ASP A 52 -28.98 20.76 5.45
N THR A 53 -28.93 21.82 4.67
CA THR A 53 -28.36 21.81 3.32
C THR A 53 -26.87 22.13 3.34
N GLY A 54 -26.28 22.37 4.52
CA GLY A 54 -24.87 22.65 4.74
C GLY A 54 -23.97 21.41 4.63
N LEU A 55 -22.68 21.62 4.54
CA LEU A 55 -21.67 20.59 4.68
C LEU A 55 -21.60 20.15 6.15
N HIS A 56 -21.47 18.83 6.39
CA HIS A 56 -21.27 18.32 7.74
C HIS A 56 -19.83 18.56 8.18
N GLU A 57 -19.64 18.87 9.46
CA GLU A 57 -18.33 18.96 10.07
C GLU A 57 -17.59 17.62 9.99
N VAL A 58 -16.33 17.65 9.57
CA VAL A 58 -15.46 16.48 9.47
C VAL A 58 -14.48 16.52 10.63
N ILE A 59 -14.52 15.48 11.49
CA ILE A 59 -13.59 15.33 12.61
C ILE A 59 -12.38 14.53 12.17
N VAL A 60 -11.20 15.01 12.53
CA VAL A 60 -9.90 14.39 12.26
C VAL A 60 -9.11 14.19 13.54
N THR A 61 -8.12 13.30 13.51
CA THR A 61 -7.27 12.95 14.67
C THR A 61 -5.78 13.18 14.37
N ALA A 62 -5.49 14.06 13.43
CA ALA A 62 -4.14 14.33 12.93
C ALA A 62 -3.15 14.82 14.01
N ARG A 63 -3.65 15.45 15.08
CA ARG A 63 -2.85 15.88 16.24
C ARG A 63 -3.02 14.97 17.46
N ARG A 64 -3.42 13.71 17.24
CA ARG A 64 -3.72 12.72 18.31
C ARG A 64 -4.91 13.10 19.19
N THR A 65 -5.63 14.15 18.85
CA THR A 65 -6.87 14.64 19.49
C THR A 65 -7.94 14.77 18.41
N ALA A 66 -9.21 14.55 18.79
CA ALA A 66 -10.34 14.74 17.88
C ALA A 66 -10.61 16.23 17.70
N GLU A 67 -10.49 16.73 16.47
CA GLU A 67 -10.61 18.15 16.12
C GLU A 67 -11.36 18.33 14.81
N SER A 68 -11.92 19.53 14.59
CA SER A 68 -12.46 19.89 13.29
C SER A 68 -11.38 19.94 12.20
N LEU A 69 -11.67 19.37 11.03
CA LEU A 69 -10.81 19.48 9.85
C LEU A 69 -10.48 20.94 9.52
N GLN A 70 -11.46 21.86 9.69
CA GLN A 70 -11.31 23.26 9.35
C GLN A 70 -10.47 24.06 10.38
N GLU A 71 -10.29 23.52 11.59
CA GLU A 71 -9.48 24.13 12.65
C GLU A 71 -8.07 23.53 12.74
N THR A 72 -7.79 22.46 11.99
CA THR A 72 -6.49 21.77 12.05
C THR A 72 -5.53 22.34 11.00
N PRO A 73 -4.39 22.98 11.38
CA PRO A 73 -3.46 23.63 10.46
C PRO A 73 -2.51 22.63 9.80
N ILE A 74 -3.06 21.64 9.14
CA ILE A 74 -2.35 20.58 8.39
C ILE A 74 -3.13 20.31 7.10
N SER A 75 -2.41 20.01 6.03
CA SER A 75 -3.02 19.53 4.79
C SER A 75 -3.52 18.11 4.97
N ILE A 76 -4.85 17.90 4.97
CA ILE A 76 -5.52 16.61 5.24
C ILE A 76 -6.65 16.40 4.24
N THR A 77 -6.74 15.19 3.69
CA THR A 77 -7.96 14.68 3.08
C THR A 77 -8.59 13.65 4.03
N ALA A 78 -9.84 13.85 4.40
CA ALA A 78 -10.58 12.94 5.26
C ALA A 78 -11.83 12.41 4.55
N LEU A 79 -12.02 11.09 4.62
CA LEU A 79 -13.15 10.36 4.03
C LEU A 79 -13.92 9.65 5.14
N SER A 80 -15.19 9.97 5.29
CA SER A 80 -16.10 9.29 6.22
C SER A 80 -16.51 7.91 5.69
N ALA A 81 -17.14 7.08 6.55
CA ALA A 81 -17.76 5.82 6.12
C ALA A 81 -18.80 6.03 5.01
N GLU A 82 -19.52 7.16 5.04
CA GLU A 82 -20.49 7.53 4.03
C GLU A 82 -19.80 7.89 2.70
N ASP A 83 -18.74 8.70 2.72
CA ASP A 83 -17.91 9.01 1.55
C ASP A 83 -17.36 7.73 0.91
N ILE A 84 -16.82 6.80 1.72
CA ILE A 84 -16.30 5.50 1.26
C ILE A 84 -17.39 4.71 0.55
N ALA A 85 -18.60 4.64 1.14
CA ALA A 85 -19.71 3.89 0.58
C ALA A 85 -20.29 4.53 -0.69
N GLN A 86 -20.49 5.86 -0.71
CA GLN A 86 -21.08 6.59 -1.84
C GLN A 86 -20.14 6.59 -3.05
N ARG A 87 -18.82 6.64 -2.82
CA ARG A 87 -17.80 6.61 -3.89
C ARG A 87 -17.46 5.17 -4.33
N GLY A 88 -17.98 4.16 -3.63
CA GLY A 88 -17.71 2.75 -3.92
C GLY A 88 -16.24 2.36 -3.71
N LEU A 89 -15.54 2.96 -2.73
CA LEU A 89 -14.15 2.61 -2.43
C LEU A 89 -14.12 1.26 -1.72
N ASN A 90 -13.37 0.30 -2.28
CA ASN A 90 -13.36 -1.07 -1.78
C ASN A 90 -12.06 -1.43 -1.07
N ASN A 91 -10.95 -0.83 -1.46
CA ASN A 91 -9.64 -1.03 -0.82
C ASN A 91 -8.90 0.32 -0.67
N VAL A 92 -7.80 0.31 0.06
CA VAL A 92 -7.01 1.53 0.33
C VAL A 92 -6.45 2.16 -0.95
N LEU A 93 -6.21 1.40 -2.01
CA LEU A 93 -5.67 1.91 -3.28
C LEU A 93 -6.66 2.86 -3.98
N ASP A 94 -7.96 2.65 -3.78
CA ASP A 94 -9.01 3.50 -4.35
C ASP A 94 -8.93 4.94 -3.81
N VAL A 95 -8.40 5.14 -2.59
CA VAL A 95 -8.25 6.46 -1.93
C VAL A 95 -7.33 7.39 -2.72
N ALA A 96 -6.40 6.84 -3.48
CA ALA A 96 -5.49 7.64 -4.29
C ALA A 96 -6.21 8.47 -5.36
N GLY A 97 -7.33 7.99 -5.90
CA GLY A 97 -8.14 8.73 -6.88
C GLY A 97 -8.74 10.03 -6.31
N GLU A 98 -8.99 10.04 -5.02
CA GLU A 98 -9.72 11.09 -4.30
C GLU A 98 -8.79 12.10 -3.58
N THR A 99 -7.49 11.78 -3.46
CA THR A 99 -6.54 12.55 -2.65
C THR A 99 -5.51 13.25 -3.51
N PRO A 100 -5.35 14.59 -3.37
CA PRO A 100 -4.27 15.32 -4.05
C PRO A 100 -2.90 14.77 -3.65
N SER A 101 -1.94 14.81 -4.57
CA SER A 101 -0.53 14.44 -4.35
C SER A 101 -0.28 13.04 -3.78
N LEU A 102 -1.31 12.21 -3.61
CA LEU A 102 -1.19 10.82 -3.17
C LEU A 102 -1.13 9.90 -4.39
N THR A 103 -0.08 9.11 -4.49
CA THR A 103 -0.02 7.95 -5.37
C THR A 103 -0.03 6.69 -4.51
N LEU A 104 -1.01 5.82 -4.74
CA LEU A 104 -1.05 4.47 -4.19
C LEU A 104 -1.19 3.52 -5.37
N MET A 105 -0.36 2.50 -5.40
CA MET A 105 -0.41 1.48 -6.42
C MET A 105 -0.05 0.12 -5.82
N PRO A 106 -0.55 -0.98 -6.38
CA PRO A 106 -0.08 -2.30 -5.99
C PRO A 106 1.38 -2.46 -6.43
N GLY A 107 2.14 -3.22 -5.68
CA GLY A 107 3.53 -3.55 -6.02
C GLY A 107 3.69 -4.39 -7.30
N GLY A 108 2.58 -4.73 -7.95
CA GLY A 108 2.54 -5.51 -9.18
C GLY A 108 3.11 -6.91 -9.01
N ASN A 109 3.64 -7.46 -10.09
CA ASN A 109 4.33 -8.73 -10.07
C ASN A 109 5.64 -8.66 -9.22
N TYR A 110 6.24 -7.48 -9.09
CA TYR A 110 7.56 -7.31 -8.45
C TYR A 110 7.55 -7.42 -6.92
N SER A 111 6.50 -6.97 -6.25
CA SER A 111 6.44 -6.90 -4.78
C SER A 111 5.13 -7.41 -4.18
N GLY A 112 4.46 -8.32 -4.86
CA GLY A 112 3.26 -9.00 -4.34
C GLY A 112 2.13 -8.04 -3.95
N LYS A 113 1.42 -8.36 -2.90
CA LYS A 113 0.30 -7.57 -2.34
C LYS A 113 0.78 -6.42 -1.43
N SER A 114 1.79 -5.69 -1.84
CA SER A 114 2.23 -4.48 -1.15
C SER A 114 1.57 -3.22 -1.72
N ALA A 115 1.34 -2.22 -0.88
CA ALA A 115 0.93 -0.89 -1.31
C ALA A 115 2.14 0.04 -1.40
N LEU A 116 2.51 0.44 -2.61
CA LEU A 116 3.52 1.47 -2.83
C LEU A 116 2.85 2.84 -2.65
N ALA A 117 3.32 3.62 -1.70
CA ALA A 117 2.75 4.91 -1.35
C ALA A 117 3.74 6.05 -1.56
N TYR A 118 3.27 7.10 -2.25
CA TYR A 118 3.99 8.36 -2.41
C TYR A 118 3.06 9.52 -2.09
N ILE A 119 3.50 10.42 -1.22
CA ILE A 119 2.82 11.68 -0.93
C ILE A 119 3.79 12.83 -1.25
N ARG A 120 3.34 13.79 -2.06
CA ARG A 120 4.18 14.92 -2.50
C ARG A 120 5.54 14.48 -3.09
N GLY A 121 5.56 13.33 -3.76
CA GLY A 121 6.78 12.79 -4.38
C GLY A 121 7.73 12.09 -3.43
N VAL A 122 7.36 11.89 -2.17
CA VAL A 122 8.13 11.19 -1.15
C VAL A 122 7.49 9.83 -0.89
N GLY A 123 8.26 8.77 -1.01
CA GLY A 123 7.80 7.40 -0.87
C GLY A 123 8.91 6.41 -1.17
N GLN A 124 8.57 5.15 -1.39
CA GLN A 124 9.54 4.12 -1.77
C GLN A 124 8.87 2.97 -2.54
N ASP A 125 9.67 2.23 -3.32
CA ASP A 125 9.24 1.12 -4.18
C ASP A 125 9.81 -0.25 -3.78
N GLN A 126 10.70 -0.30 -2.77
CA GLN A 126 11.30 -1.53 -2.30
C GLN A 126 10.46 -2.18 -1.20
N PHE A 127 10.38 -3.49 -1.21
CA PHE A 127 9.56 -4.27 -0.28
C PHE A 127 10.34 -4.93 0.86
N THR A 128 11.67 -4.85 0.84
CA THR A 128 12.52 -5.51 1.86
C THR A 128 12.52 -4.76 3.18
N TYR A 129 12.71 -5.45 4.30
CA TYR A 129 12.68 -4.86 5.64
C TYR A 129 13.79 -3.84 5.94
N ALA A 130 14.87 -3.88 5.16
CA ALA A 130 15.94 -2.91 5.29
C ALA A 130 15.54 -1.52 4.79
N PHE A 131 14.59 -1.48 3.85
CA PHE A 131 14.16 -0.27 3.16
C PHE A 131 12.72 0.09 3.57
N GLU A 132 12.58 0.97 4.51
CA GLU A 132 11.28 1.30 5.11
C GLU A 132 10.44 2.27 4.25
N PRO A 133 9.11 2.28 4.45
CA PRO A 133 8.24 3.19 3.70
C PRO A 133 8.50 4.66 4.03
N GLY A 134 8.30 5.56 3.05
CA GLY A 134 8.34 7.01 3.26
C GLY A 134 6.99 7.60 3.66
N VAL A 135 5.94 6.78 3.64
CA VAL A 135 4.57 7.12 4.05
C VAL A 135 4.12 6.10 5.09
N GLY A 136 3.75 6.58 6.27
CA GLY A 136 3.30 5.71 7.38
C GLY A 136 1.87 5.22 7.16
N PHE A 137 1.62 3.93 7.46
CA PHE A 137 0.28 3.35 7.54
C PHE A 137 -0.10 3.06 8.98
N TYR A 138 -1.31 3.44 9.35
CA TYR A 138 -1.84 3.23 10.70
C TYR A 138 -3.27 2.70 10.63
N VAL A 139 -3.58 1.70 11.45
CA VAL A 139 -4.95 1.26 11.68
C VAL A 139 -5.25 1.37 13.17
N ASP A 140 -6.27 2.16 13.53
CA ASP A 140 -6.64 2.44 14.92
C ASP A 140 -5.45 2.91 15.76
N ASP A 141 -4.65 3.84 15.22
CA ASP A 141 -3.41 4.41 15.79
C ASP A 141 -2.21 3.43 15.87
N VAL A 142 -2.37 2.16 15.47
CA VAL A 142 -1.27 1.18 15.43
C VAL A 142 -0.48 1.30 14.14
N TYR A 143 0.83 1.49 14.25
CA TYR A 143 1.75 1.61 13.12
C TYR A 143 1.99 0.25 12.43
N TYR A 144 1.94 0.26 11.10
CA TYR A 144 2.32 -0.87 10.24
C TYR A 144 3.72 -0.64 9.69
N GLY A 145 4.69 -1.38 10.22
CA GLY A 145 6.13 -1.18 9.95
C GLY A 145 6.60 -1.68 8.59
N THR A 146 5.71 -2.21 7.75
CA THR A 146 6.05 -2.74 6.44
C THR A 146 4.99 -2.33 5.40
N VAL A 147 5.33 -2.38 4.13
CA VAL A 147 4.39 -2.17 3.02
C VAL A 147 3.45 -3.37 2.79
N TYR A 148 3.77 -4.54 3.36
CA TYR A 148 2.90 -5.71 3.33
C TYR A 148 1.80 -5.59 4.38
N GLY A 149 0.64 -6.19 4.10
CA GLY A 149 -0.54 -6.01 4.93
C GLY A 149 -1.13 -4.60 4.87
N SER A 150 -0.66 -3.74 3.97
CA SER A 150 -1.13 -2.36 3.82
C SER A 150 -2.24 -2.19 2.76
N ILE A 151 -2.49 -3.20 1.91
CA ILE A 151 -3.65 -3.22 1.01
C ILE A 151 -4.84 -3.76 1.80
N PHE A 152 -5.46 -2.88 2.58
CA PHE A 152 -6.63 -3.25 3.37
C PHE A 152 -7.89 -3.22 2.53
N ASN A 153 -8.72 -4.24 2.71
CA ASN A 153 -10.11 -4.16 2.33
C ASN A 153 -10.81 -3.12 3.24
N LEU A 154 -11.49 -2.13 2.64
CA LEU A 154 -12.22 -1.08 3.38
C LEU A 154 -13.57 -1.58 3.92
N ALA A 155 -13.74 -2.89 4.10
CA ALA A 155 -14.88 -3.42 4.81
C ALA A 155 -14.84 -2.98 6.28
N ASP A 156 -15.90 -2.34 6.74
CA ASP A 156 -16.04 -1.87 8.12
C ASP A 156 -14.95 -0.85 8.55
N ILE A 157 -14.73 0.16 7.73
CA ILE A 157 -13.92 1.34 8.05
C ILE A 157 -14.85 2.53 8.30
N SER A 158 -14.61 3.25 9.39
CA SER A 158 -15.38 4.43 9.78
C SER A 158 -14.83 5.74 9.23
N ASN A 159 -13.50 5.81 9.06
CA ASN A 159 -12.83 7.04 8.65
C ASN A 159 -11.46 6.71 8.05
N ILE A 160 -11.07 7.45 7.01
CA ILE A 160 -9.74 7.44 6.43
C ILE A 160 -9.22 8.87 6.42
N GLN A 161 -8.00 9.08 6.91
CA GLN A 161 -7.34 10.38 6.88
C GLN A 161 -5.99 10.24 6.19
N VAL A 162 -5.72 11.11 5.23
CA VAL A 162 -4.42 11.21 4.57
C VAL A 162 -3.78 12.54 4.96
N LEU A 163 -2.75 12.47 5.77
CA LEU A 163 -1.97 13.60 6.23
C LEU A 163 -0.82 13.81 5.25
N ARG A 164 -0.71 15.00 4.68
CA ARG A 164 0.31 15.31 3.68
C ARG A 164 1.42 16.16 4.27
N GLY A 165 2.65 15.87 3.84
CA GLY A 165 3.87 16.46 4.39
C GLY A 165 4.37 15.80 5.69
N PRO A 166 5.57 16.17 6.17
CA PRO A 166 6.24 15.49 7.27
C PRO A 166 5.46 15.46 8.56
N GLN A 167 5.36 14.27 9.17
CA GLN A 167 4.67 14.02 10.43
C GLN A 167 5.61 13.47 11.52
N GLY A 168 6.92 13.75 11.43
CA GLY A 168 7.94 13.19 12.32
C GLY A 168 7.72 13.47 13.80
N THR A 169 7.11 14.60 14.17
CA THR A 169 6.89 15.00 15.56
C THR A 169 5.88 14.12 16.29
N LEU A 170 4.71 13.84 15.71
CA LEU A 170 3.65 13.08 16.37
C LEU A 170 3.63 11.61 15.98
N PHE A 171 4.05 11.27 14.76
CA PHE A 171 4.00 9.92 14.24
C PHE A 171 5.38 9.24 14.17
N GLY A 172 6.48 10.02 14.26
CA GLY A 172 7.84 9.49 14.31
C GLY A 172 8.40 9.12 12.95
N LYS A 173 9.18 8.03 12.91
CA LYS A 173 9.89 7.56 11.73
C LYS A 173 8.97 7.25 10.55
N ASN A 174 9.53 7.29 9.33
CA ASN A 174 8.88 6.80 8.11
C ASN A 174 7.57 7.52 7.77
N ASN A 175 7.50 8.80 8.13
CA ASN A 175 6.37 9.69 7.88
C ASN A 175 6.84 11.01 7.24
N GLU A 176 7.95 11.00 6.51
CA GLU A 176 8.49 12.20 5.87
C GLU A 176 7.63 12.65 4.68
N GLY A 177 6.96 11.74 3.98
CA GLY A 177 5.97 12.07 2.96
C GLY A 177 4.60 12.40 3.55
N GLY A 178 4.26 11.76 4.65
CA GLY A 178 2.95 11.86 5.29
C GLY A 178 2.50 10.57 5.95
N ALA A 179 1.21 10.48 6.31
CA ALA A 179 0.62 9.30 6.93
C ALA A 179 -0.78 9.01 6.39
N ILE A 180 -1.13 7.75 6.32
CA ILE A 180 -2.47 7.24 6.00
C ILE A 180 -3.02 6.56 7.25
N LEU A 181 -4.10 7.12 7.79
CA LEU A 181 -4.74 6.66 9.01
C LEU A 181 -6.10 6.05 8.66
N LEU A 182 -6.33 4.82 9.08
CA LEU A 182 -7.59 4.11 8.94
C LEU A 182 -8.18 3.86 10.33
N TYR A 183 -9.45 4.13 10.50
CA TYR A 183 -10.16 3.90 11.76
C TYR A 183 -11.32 2.94 11.55
N THR A 184 -11.39 1.92 12.40
CA THR A 184 -12.52 0.98 12.43
C THR A 184 -13.62 1.49 13.37
N PRO A 185 -14.90 1.12 13.14
CA PRO A 185 -15.97 1.51 14.06
C PRO A 185 -15.77 0.89 15.44
N GLU A 186 -16.03 1.68 16.49
CA GLU A 186 -16.10 1.16 17.84
C GLU A 186 -17.45 0.46 18.11
N PRO A 187 -17.47 -0.57 18.99
CA PRO A 187 -18.70 -1.20 19.44
C PRO A 187 -19.67 -0.20 20.10
N LYS A 188 -20.93 -0.19 19.64
CA LYS A 188 -22.00 0.67 20.16
C LYS A 188 -22.96 -0.08 21.08
N GLY A 189 -23.11 -1.40 20.88
CA GLY A 189 -24.03 -2.24 21.65
C GLY A 189 -25.51 -1.96 21.37
N ASP A 190 -25.83 -1.43 20.19
CA ASP A 190 -27.19 -1.01 19.79
C ASP A 190 -27.96 -2.11 19.05
N ASN A 191 -27.42 -3.34 18.97
CA ASN A 191 -27.92 -4.48 18.20
C ASN A 191 -28.08 -4.18 16.70
N SER A 192 -27.30 -3.25 16.18
CA SER A 192 -27.26 -2.93 14.76
C SER A 192 -26.38 -3.91 13.98
N GLY A 193 -26.65 -3.99 12.70
CA GLY A 193 -25.83 -4.79 11.79
C GLY A 193 -26.04 -4.41 10.33
N ALA A 194 -25.15 -4.89 9.49
CA ALA A 194 -25.26 -4.74 8.05
C ALA A 194 -24.73 -5.98 7.35
N VAL A 195 -25.33 -6.32 6.23
CA VAL A 195 -24.85 -7.35 5.30
C VAL A 195 -24.89 -6.77 3.89
N GLN A 196 -23.84 -6.98 3.14
CA GLN A 196 -23.76 -6.61 1.73
C GLN A 196 -23.27 -7.79 0.90
N LEU A 197 -23.95 -8.05 -0.22
CA LEU A 197 -23.57 -9.04 -1.21
C LEU A 197 -23.36 -8.33 -2.54
N GLY A 198 -22.41 -8.82 -3.34
CA GLY A 198 -22.14 -8.25 -4.65
C GLY A 198 -21.70 -9.29 -5.67
N TYR A 199 -21.93 -8.97 -6.94
CA TYR A 199 -21.51 -9.79 -8.07
C TYR A 199 -21.15 -8.88 -9.26
N GLY A 200 -20.12 -9.26 -10.03
CA GLY A 200 -19.69 -8.42 -11.15
C GLY A 200 -18.77 -9.08 -12.17
N SER A 201 -18.10 -8.26 -12.94
CA SER A 201 -17.16 -8.66 -13.98
C SER A 201 -16.09 -9.60 -13.44
N PHE A 202 -15.57 -10.49 -14.28
CA PHE A 202 -14.60 -11.53 -13.91
C PHE A 202 -15.11 -12.46 -12.81
N HIS A 203 -16.43 -12.77 -12.81
CA HIS A 203 -17.11 -13.58 -11.80
C HIS A 203 -16.83 -13.09 -10.36
N ARG A 204 -16.65 -11.78 -10.19
CA ARG A 204 -16.39 -11.21 -8.87
C ARG A 204 -17.56 -11.47 -7.95
N GLU A 205 -17.28 -12.16 -6.84
CA GLU A 205 -18.18 -12.42 -5.73
C GLU A 205 -17.70 -11.67 -4.50
N PHE A 206 -18.60 -10.94 -3.87
CA PHE A 206 -18.28 -10.15 -2.70
C PHE A 206 -19.34 -10.32 -1.62
N ALA A 207 -18.90 -10.53 -0.39
CA ALA A 207 -19.76 -10.56 0.78
C ALA A 207 -19.07 -9.81 1.93
N LYS A 208 -19.79 -8.92 2.60
CA LYS A 208 -19.35 -8.35 3.88
C LYS A 208 -20.50 -8.24 4.84
N GLY A 209 -20.17 -8.30 6.13
CA GLY A 209 -21.16 -8.12 7.19
C GLY A 209 -20.55 -7.60 8.47
N SER A 210 -21.36 -6.94 9.28
CA SER A 210 -20.99 -6.49 10.62
C SER A 210 -22.18 -6.60 11.56
N PHE A 211 -21.88 -6.87 12.84
CA PHE A 211 -22.87 -6.98 13.93
C PHE A 211 -22.31 -6.29 15.16
N ASP A 212 -23.17 -5.55 15.81
CA ASP A 212 -22.87 -4.81 17.03
C ASP A 212 -23.85 -5.24 18.12
N VAL A 213 -23.33 -5.80 19.21
CA VAL A 213 -24.18 -6.37 20.27
C VAL A 213 -23.65 -6.02 21.66
N PRO A 214 -24.54 -5.74 22.64
CA PRO A 214 -24.18 -5.64 24.04
C PRO A 214 -24.06 -7.05 24.64
N ILE A 215 -22.87 -7.44 25.08
CA ILE A 215 -22.70 -8.63 25.93
C ILE A 215 -23.25 -8.34 27.33
N ILE A 216 -22.96 -7.16 27.85
CA ILE A 216 -23.51 -6.56 29.05
C ILE A 216 -23.93 -5.15 28.69
N ALA A 217 -25.21 -4.84 28.78
CA ALA A 217 -25.76 -3.53 28.44
C ALA A 217 -24.94 -2.40 29.09
N ASP A 218 -24.56 -1.40 28.31
CA ASP A 218 -23.80 -0.20 28.69
C ASP A 218 -22.44 -0.45 29.33
N LYS A 219 -21.93 -1.71 29.33
CA LYS A 219 -20.68 -2.06 29.98
C LYS A 219 -19.73 -2.87 29.11
N LEU A 220 -20.22 -3.88 28.43
CA LEU A 220 -19.38 -4.76 27.62
C LEU A 220 -20.03 -4.95 26.25
N LEU A 221 -19.46 -4.29 25.26
CA LEU A 221 -19.98 -4.18 23.91
C LEU A 221 -19.07 -4.92 22.95
N LEU A 222 -19.64 -5.65 22.01
CA LEU A 222 -18.91 -6.43 21.01
C LEU A 222 -19.37 -6.01 19.62
N ARG A 223 -18.40 -5.76 18.75
CA ARG A 223 -18.60 -5.66 17.30
C ARG A 223 -17.80 -6.74 16.61
N VAL A 224 -18.41 -7.43 15.66
CA VAL A 224 -17.75 -8.40 14.79
C VAL A 224 -18.05 -8.00 13.36
N SER A 225 -17.04 -8.01 12.51
CA SER A 225 -17.18 -7.77 11.08
C SER A 225 -16.33 -8.76 10.28
N GLY A 226 -16.74 -9.01 9.05
CA GLY A 226 -15.99 -9.87 8.13
C GLY A 226 -16.32 -9.55 6.69
N ALA A 227 -15.37 -9.88 5.81
CA ALA A 227 -15.52 -9.73 4.37
C ALA A 227 -14.85 -10.88 3.62
N SER A 228 -15.39 -11.16 2.46
CA SER A 228 -14.80 -12.06 1.46
C SER A 228 -14.95 -11.42 0.09
N ASN A 229 -13.89 -11.47 -0.71
CA ASN A 229 -13.85 -10.95 -2.07
C ASN A 229 -13.11 -11.94 -2.95
N LYS A 230 -13.77 -12.43 -3.98
CA LYS A 230 -13.21 -13.38 -4.94
C LYS A 230 -13.45 -12.90 -6.35
N MET A 231 -12.44 -12.99 -7.21
CA MET A 231 -12.50 -12.54 -8.60
C MET A 231 -11.51 -13.37 -9.44
N ASP A 232 -11.95 -13.80 -10.63
CA ASP A 232 -11.04 -14.43 -11.60
C ASP A 232 -10.03 -13.41 -12.13
N GLY A 233 -8.85 -13.88 -12.53
CA GLY A 233 -7.84 -13.01 -13.14
C GLY A 233 -8.27 -12.43 -14.48
N TYR A 234 -7.82 -11.24 -14.76
CA TYR A 234 -8.19 -10.47 -15.95
C TYR A 234 -7.13 -10.50 -17.06
N VAL A 235 -5.98 -11.14 -16.83
CA VAL A 235 -4.95 -11.41 -17.82
C VAL A 235 -4.87 -12.92 -18.06
N ASP A 236 -5.04 -13.35 -19.32
CA ASP A 236 -4.97 -14.76 -19.71
C ASP A 236 -3.52 -15.20 -19.88
N ARG A 237 -3.08 -16.21 -19.15
CA ARG A 237 -1.81 -16.89 -19.40
C ARG A 237 -1.92 -17.88 -20.53
N ILE A 238 -1.06 -17.71 -21.54
CA ILE A 238 -1.06 -18.48 -22.76
C ILE A 238 0.23 -19.29 -22.87
N ASP A 239 0.11 -20.57 -23.16
CA ASP A 239 1.27 -21.41 -23.48
C ASP A 239 1.85 -20.99 -24.82
N PHE A 240 3.09 -20.48 -24.79
CA PHE A 240 3.78 -19.99 -25.98
C PHE A 240 3.96 -21.09 -27.06
N ALA A 241 4.38 -22.29 -26.62
CA ALA A 241 4.66 -23.38 -27.56
C ALA A 241 3.39 -23.94 -28.22
N CYS A 242 2.27 -23.91 -27.49
CA CYS A 242 0.96 -24.24 -28.05
C CYS A 242 0.50 -23.17 -29.05
N ALA A 243 0.61 -21.90 -28.71
CA ALA A 243 0.15 -20.77 -29.51
C ALA A 243 1.04 -20.51 -30.74
N ASN A 244 2.34 -20.81 -30.64
CA ASN A 244 3.36 -20.51 -31.67
C ASN A 244 4.23 -21.74 -31.98
N PRO A 245 3.67 -22.86 -32.42
CA PRO A 245 4.42 -24.12 -32.57
C PRO A 245 5.56 -24.04 -33.59
N SER A 246 5.49 -23.15 -34.59
CA SER A 246 6.59 -22.94 -35.56
C SER A 246 7.73 -22.08 -35.03
N LEU A 247 7.54 -21.34 -33.95
CA LEU A 247 8.51 -20.46 -33.30
C LEU A 247 9.03 -21.00 -31.98
N ALA A 248 8.40 -22.04 -31.44
CA ALA A 248 8.66 -22.58 -30.12
C ALA A 248 10.04 -23.23 -29.96
N GLY A 249 10.73 -23.54 -31.05
CA GLY A 249 12.03 -24.24 -30.98
C GLY A 249 11.89 -25.61 -30.33
N ASN A 250 12.58 -25.81 -29.21
CA ASN A 250 12.52 -27.04 -28.41
C ASN A 250 11.53 -26.97 -27.24
N LEU A 251 10.90 -25.81 -27.01
CA LEU A 251 9.87 -25.64 -25.97
C LEU A 251 8.68 -26.56 -26.30
N LYS A 252 8.17 -27.23 -25.29
CA LYS A 252 7.03 -28.15 -25.43
C LYS A 252 5.76 -27.51 -24.92
N ALA A 253 4.69 -27.67 -25.67
CA ALA A 253 3.37 -27.28 -25.21
C ALA A 253 2.98 -28.06 -23.95
N THR A 254 2.53 -27.34 -22.95
CA THR A 254 2.05 -27.88 -21.66
C THR A 254 0.55 -28.10 -21.66
N THR A 255 -0.15 -27.54 -22.63
CA THR A 255 -1.60 -27.66 -22.79
C THR A 255 -2.00 -27.90 -24.26
N SER A 256 -3.16 -28.50 -24.42
CA SER A 256 -3.92 -28.57 -25.71
C SER A 256 -5.29 -27.91 -25.60
N ALA A 257 -5.51 -27.11 -24.57
CA ALA A 257 -6.75 -26.40 -24.34
C ALA A 257 -7.05 -25.41 -25.49
N PRO A 258 -8.33 -25.14 -25.82
CA PRO A 258 -8.69 -24.11 -26.79
C PRO A 258 -8.07 -22.78 -26.44
N GLY A 259 -7.45 -22.10 -27.44
CA GLY A 259 -6.77 -20.82 -27.21
C GLY A 259 -5.45 -20.92 -26.45
N CYS A 260 -4.95 -22.14 -26.17
CA CYS A 260 -3.70 -22.38 -25.45
C CYS A 260 -3.63 -21.76 -24.04
N LYS A 261 -4.78 -21.49 -23.42
CA LYS A 261 -4.85 -20.91 -22.08
C LYS A 261 -4.43 -21.93 -21.02
N VAL A 262 -3.55 -21.53 -20.11
CA VAL A 262 -3.04 -22.33 -18.99
C VAL A 262 -3.46 -21.82 -17.62
N GLY A 263 -4.01 -20.62 -17.55
CA GLY A 263 -4.49 -20.00 -16.32
C GLY A 263 -4.76 -18.52 -16.51
N THR A 264 -4.85 -17.81 -15.40
CA THR A 264 -5.02 -16.35 -15.33
C THR A 264 -4.02 -15.74 -14.39
N GLU A 265 -3.94 -14.40 -14.39
CA GLU A 265 -3.20 -13.55 -13.48
C GLU A 265 -4.07 -12.36 -13.05
N GLY A 266 -3.83 -11.85 -11.85
CA GLY A 266 -4.54 -10.69 -11.32
C GLY A 266 -5.91 -11.01 -10.72
N GLY A 267 -6.20 -12.28 -10.42
CA GLY A 267 -7.37 -12.68 -9.66
C GLY A 267 -7.24 -12.37 -8.18
N GLU A 268 -8.37 -12.23 -7.49
CA GLU A 268 -8.45 -11.93 -6.06
C GLU A 268 -9.13 -13.09 -5.31
N ASP A 269 -8.62 -13.45 -4.13
CA ASP A 269 -9.26 -14.40 -3.20
C ASP A 269 -8.90 -14.01 -1.77
N GLU A 270 -9.62 -13.03 -1.23
CA GLU A 270 -9.35 -12.38 0.04
C GLU A 270 -10.47 -12.67 1.04
N SER A 271 -10.11 -12.89 2.30
CA SER A 271 -11.06 -12.97 3.41
C SER A 271 -10.51 -12.31 4.66
N SER A 272 -11.39 -11.66 5.42
CA SER A 272 -11.03 -11.02 6.68
C SER A 272 -12.11 -11.19 7.72
N ILE A 273 -11.69 -11.21 8.99
CA ILE A 273 -12.55 -11.11 10.14
C ILE A 273 -11.91 -10.19 11.18
N ARG A 274 -12.72 -9.30 11.74
CA ARG A 274 -12.35 -8.39 12.83
C ARG A 274 -13.31 -8.55 13.99
N ALA A 275 -12.80 -8.43 15.21
CA ALA A 275 -13.60 -8.34 16.41
C ALA A 275 -13.08 -7.20 17.28
N ALA A 276 -13.98 -6.40 17.82
CA ALA A 276 -13.68 -5.35 18.78
C ALA A 276 -14.55 -5.53 20.02
N LEU A 277 -13.92 -5.54 21.19
CA LEU A 277 -14.58 -5.68 22.50
C LEU A 277 -14.30 -4.41 23.31
N LYS A 278 -15.36 -3.63 23.59
CA LYS A 278 -15.29 -2.40 24.36
C LYS A 278 -15.81 -2.65 25.76
N TRP A 279 -14.96 -2.48 26.76
CA TRP A 279 -15.32 -2.54 28.17
C TRP A 279 -15.33 -1.13 28.76
N ILE A 280 -16.51 -0.66 29.14
CA ILE A 280 -16.74 0.59 29.89
C ILE A 280 -16.64 0.22 31.38
N ALA A 281 -15.41 0.34 31.91
CA ALA A 281 -15.13 -0.07 33.28
C ALA A 281 -15.72 0.94 34.30
N SER A 282 -15.70 2.23 33.96
CA SER A 282 -16.35 3.34 34.66
C SER A 282 -16.65 4.46 33.68
N ASP A 283 -17.26 5.55 34.17
CA ASP A 283 -17.49 6.77 33.35
C ASP A 283 -16.19 7.39 32.83
N ASP A 284 -15.08 7.15 33.55
CA ASP A 284 -13.77 7.73 33.22
C ASP A 284 -12.81 6.73 32.56
N LEU A 285 -13.12 5.42 32.52
CA LEU A 285 -12.20 4.38 32.05
C LEU A 285 -12.87 3.44 31.05
N THR A 286 -12.32 3.42 29.86
CA THR A 286 -12.71 2.50 28.79
C THR A 286 -11.48 1.67 28.34
N VAL A 287 -11.69 0.38 28.11
CA VAL A 287 -10.71 -0.52 27.49
C VAL A 287 -11.30 -1.09 26.21
N LEU A 288 -10.54 -0.99 25.14
CA LEU A 288 -10.96 -1.48 23.82
C LEU A 288 -9.92 -2.49 23.31
N LEU A 289 -10.36 -3.74 23.18
CA LEU A 289 -9.55 -4.82 22.60
C LEU A 289 -10.00 -5.04 21.16
N ARG A 290 -9.03 -5.13 20.24
CA ARG A 290 -9.29 -5.45 18.83
C ARG A 290 -8.47 -6.66 18.39
N GLY A 291 -9.02 -7.46 17.53
CA GLY A 291 -8.35 -8.57 16.86
C GLY A 291 -8.73 -8.64 15.39
N GLU A 292 -7.77 -8.96 14.54
CA GLU A 292 -7.95 -9.10 13.10
C GLU A 292 -7.23 -10.33 12.58
N LEU A 293 -7.89 -11.01 11.64
CA LEU A 293 -7.33 -12.07 10.81
C LEU A 293 -7.62 -11.71 9.35
N PHE A 294 -6.60 -11.79 8.50
CA PHE A 294 -6.70 -11.58 7.06
C PHE A 294 -5.97 -12.72 6.35
N ASP A 295 -6.61 -13.32 5.35
CA ASP A 295 -6.06 -14.39 4.51
C ASP A 295 -6.32 -14.02 3.04
N ASP A 296 -5.25 -13.84 2.28
CA ASP A 296 -5.25 -13.55 0.86
C ASP A 296 -4.57 -14.72 0.13
N ARG A 297 -5.27 -15.30 -0.85
CA ARG A 297 -4.78 -16.38 -1.72
C ARG A 297 -4.96 -16.03 -3.18
N SER A 298 -4.77 -14.76 -3.48
CA SER A 298 -4.91 -14.23 -4.83
C SER A 298 -3.91 -14.84 -5.81
N GLU A 299 -4.20 -14.72 -7.09
CA GLU A 299 -3.27 -15.09 -8.15
C GLU A 299 -2.05 -14.15 -8.16
N ALA A 300 -0.97 -14.57 -8.81
CA ALA A 300 0.17 -13.70 -9.05
C ALA A 300 -0.23 -12.42 -9.81
N GLY A 301 0.49 -11.34 -9.58
CA GLY A 301 0.29 -10.08 -10.32
C GLY A 301 0.53 -10.28 -11.81
N PRO A 302 -0.29 -9.66 -12.69
CA PRO A 302 -0.13 -9.82 -14.11
C PRO A 302 1.13 -9.13 -14.64
N GLU A 303 1.82 -9.79 -15.56
CA GLU A 303 3.00 -9.27 -16.23
C GLU A 303 2.95 -9.61 -17.72
N ASP A 304 2.90 -8.61 -18.58
CA ASP A 304 2.91 -8.77 -20.05
C ASP A 304 4.16 -8.13 -20.64
N VAL A 305 4.73 -8.75 -21.67
CA VAL A 305 5.87 -8.19 -22.41
C VAL A 305 5.36 -7.22 -23.47
N LEU A 306 5.63 -5.94 -23.29
CA LEU A 306 5.19 -4.85 -24.17
C LEU A 306 6.17 -4.57 -25.31
N VAL A 307 7.46 -4.72 -25.02
CA VAL A 307 8.56 -4.51 -25.97
C VAL A 307 9.62 -5.58 -25.70
N GLN A 308 10.07 -6.22 -26.75
CA GLN A 308 11.21 -7.14 -26.71
C GLN A 308 12.12 -6.85 -27.89
N ASN A 309 13.32 -6.36 -27.63
CA ASN A 309 14.29 -6.04 -28.67
C ASN A 309 15.28 -7.20 -28.86
N PRO A 310 15.76 -7.42 -30.08
CA PRO A 310 16.88 -8.33 -30.32
C PRO A 310 18.13 -7.90 -29.53
N ALA A 311 18.83 -8.88 -28.98
CA ALA A 311 20.06 -8.60 -28.26
C ALA A 311 21.11 -7.98 -29.18
N PRO A 312 21.77 -6.86 -28.79
CA PRO A 312 22.87 -6.27 -29.56
C PRO A 312 24.03 -7.27 -29.71
N PRO A 313 24.68 -7.32 -30.85
CA PRO A 313 25.84 -8.18 -31.04
C PRO A 313 26.93 -7.89 -29.98
N GLY A 314 27.41 -8.91 -29.31
CA GLY A 314 28.44 -8.80 -28.26
C GLY A 314 27.91 -8.43 -26.87
N SER A 315 26.61 -8.27 -26.70
CA SER A 315 26.00 -8.12 -25.39
C SER A 315 25.96 -9.45 -24.63
N ASP A 316 25.79 -9.37 -23.31
CA ASP A 316 25.64 -10.55 -22.46
C ASP A 316 24.43 -11.36 -22.87
N THR A 317 23.32 -10.71 -23.21
CA THR A 317 22.11 -11.36 -23.75
C THR A 317 22.38 -12.10 -25.06
N ALA A 318 23.14 -11.51 -26.00
CA ALA A 318 23.52 -12.19 -27.26
C ALA A 318 24.39 -13.42 -26.97
N THR A 319 25.30 -13.31 -26.02
CA THR A 319 26.19 -14.41 -25.60
C THR A 319 25.37 -15.52 -24.94
N TYR A 320 24.44 -15.17 -24.05
CA TYR A 320 23.49 -16.15 -23.44
C TYR A 320 22.63 -16.83 -24.51
N ASN A 321 22.09 -16.08 -25.46
CA ASN A 321 21.33 -16.65 -26.58
C ASN A 321 22.15 -17.66 -27.38
N GLN A 322 23.41 -17.35 -27.68
CA GLN A 322 24.27 -18.24 -28.44
C GLN A 322 24.70 -19.49 -27.65
N LEU A 323 25.09 -19.33 -26.40
CA LEU A 323 25.69 -20.40 -25.61
C LEU A 323 24.67 -21.25 -24.87
N VAL A 324 23.50 -20.69 -24.56
CA VAL A 324 22.48 -21.32 -23.70
C VAL A 324 21.12 -21.42 -24.37
N ALA A 325 20.49 -20.28 -24.68
CA ALA A 325 19.08 -20.31 -25.06
C ALA A 325 18.84 -21.01 -26.41
N ALA A 326 19.66 -20.73 -27.42
CA ALA A 326 19.51 -21.39 -28.73
C ALA A 326 19.82 -22.89 -28.69
N PRO A 327 20.90 -23.38 -28.01
CA PRO A 327 21.12 -24.83 -27.85
C PRO A 327 20.05 -25.54 -27.03
N LEU A 328 19.56 -24.94 -25.95
CA LEU A 328 18.62 -25.56 -25.02
C LEU A 328 17.19 -25.45 -25.50
N TYR A 329 16.75 -24.25 -25.85
CA TYR A 329 15.34 -23.95 -26.17
C TYR A 329 15.07 -23.83 -27.67
N GLY A 330 16.11 -23.76 -28.53
CA GLY A 330 15.96 -23.53 -29.97
C GLY A 330 15.51 -22.11 -30.34
N ILE A 331 15.36 -21.23 -29.36
CA ILE A 331 14.95 -19.81 -29.49
C ILE A 331 15.68 -18.98 -28.42
N GLY A 332 16.02 -17.73 -28.76
CA GLY A 332 16.67 -16.80 -27.84
C GLY A 332 15.67 -16.11 -26.91
N ILE A 333 16.13 -15.71 -25.70
CA ILE A 333 15.33 -14.94 -24.72
C ILE A 333 14.95 -13.55 -25.20
N SER A 334 15.61 -13.01 -26.20
CA SER A 334 15.34 -11.73 -26.84
C SER A 334 14.42 -11.83 -28.08
N SER A 335 13.59 -12.89 -28.15
CA SER A 335 12.70 -13.09 -29.29
C SER A 335 11.54 -12.10 -29.29
N PRO A 336 11.36 -11.29 -30.37
CA PRO A 336 10.16 -10.43 -30.47
C PRO A 336 8.84 -11.19 -30.48
N ALA A 337 8.85 -12.51 -30.71
CA ALA A 337 7.67 -13.36 -30.64
C ALA A 337 7.10 -13.49 -29.21
N PHE A 338 7.83 -13.06 -28.17
CA PHE A 338 7.37 -13.05 -26.79
C PHE A 338 6.39 -11.90 -26.48
N VAL A 339 6.27 -10.92 -27.38
CA VAL A 339 5.24 -9.87 -27.29
C VAL A 339 3.92 -10.42 -27.79
N THR A 340 2.91 -10.47 -26.89
CA THR A 340 1.58 -11.03 -27.25
C THR A 340 0.81 -10.12 -28.18
N GLY A 341 1.04 -8.81 -28.11
CA GLY A 341 0.28 -7.78 -28.82
C GLY A 341 -1.13 -7.52 -28.23
N ASP A 342 -1.50 -8.26 -27.20
CA ASP A 342 -2.75 -8.09 -26.44
C ASP A 342 -2.40 -7.85 -24.96
N PRO A 343 -2.66 -6.67 -24.38
CA PRO A 343 -2.25 -6.32 -23.03
C PRO A 343 -2.91 -7.16 -21.93
N PHE A 344 -3.92 -7.97 -22.29
CA PHE A 344 -4.60 -8.88 -21.39
C PHE A 344 -4.25 -10.36 -21.68
N LYS A 345 -3.10 -10.60 -22.30
CA LYS A 345 -2.49 -11.92 -22.48
C LYS A 345 -1.02 -11.89 -22.14
N SER A 346 -0.55 -12.93 -21.48
CA SER A 346 0.83 -13.09 -21.04
C SER A 346 1.35 -14.46 -21.44
N TYR A 347 2.65 -14.55 -21.71
CA TYR A 347 3.37 -15.84 -21.83
C TYR A 347 4.10 -16.21 -20.54
N SER A 348 3.73 -15.59 -19.44
CA SER A 348 4.31 -15.86 -18.11
C SER A 348 4.35 -17.34 -17.79
N VAL A 349 5.50 -17.81 -17.36
CA VAL A 349 5.68 -19.16 -16.81
C VAL A 349 6.21 -19.05 -15.39
N TYR A 350 5.76 -19.98 -14.55
CA TYR A 350 6.21 -20.13 -13.16
C TYR A 350 6.99 -21.42 -12.95
N THR A 351 7.39 -22.01 -14.06
CA THR A 351 8.33 -23.16 -14.08
C THR A 351 9.41 -22.83 -15.09
N ASN A 352 10.65 -22.79 -14.64
CA ASN A 352 11.79 -22.62 -15.54
C ASN A 352 11.95 -23.86 -16.40
N PRO A 353 11.80 -23.78 -17.73
CA PRO A 353 11.87 -24.95 -18.60
C PRO A 353 13.28 -25.57 -18.68
N GLY A 354 14.33 -24.86 -18.24
CA GLY A 354 15.71 -25.35 -18.24
C GLY A 354 16.11 -26.07 -16.97
N THR A 355 15.74 -25.52 -15.80
CA THR A 355 16.10 -26.10 -14.49
C THR A 355 15.01 -27.00 -13.94
N GLY A 356 13.74 -26.81 -14.37
CA GLY A 356 12.58 -27.50 -13.82
C GLY A 356 12.11 -26.96 -12.47
N TYR A 357 12.74 -25.87 -11.96
CA TYR A 357 12.26 -25.19 -10.76
C TYR A 357 10.88 -24.57 -11.02
N SER A 358 10.01 -24.66 -10.01
CA SER A 358 8.67 -24.08 -10.06
C SER A 358 8.41 -23.22 -8.83
N ALA A 359 8.06 -21.94 -9.06
CA ALA A 359 7.49 -21.05 -8.07
C ALA A 359 5.96 -21.16 -8.08
N PRO A 360 5.26 -20.99 -6.95
CA PRO A 360 3.81 -21.02 -6.93
C PRO A 360 3.25 -19.73 -7.57
N PRO A 361 2.33 -19.83 -8.58
CA PRO A 361 1.77 -18.65 -9.25
C PRO A 361 0.68 -17.95 -8.40
N VAL A 362 1.04 -17.57 -7.18
CA VAL A 362 0.12 -17.00 -6.17
C VAL A 362 0.73 -15.78 -5.50
N ASN A 363 -0.14 -14.92 -4.98
CA ASN A 363 0.16 -13.96 -3.94
C ASN A 363 -0.60 -14.41 -2.69
N HIS A 364 0.09 -15.04 -1.76
CA HIS A 364 -0.50 -15.51 -0.52
C HIS A 364 -0.02 -14.66 0.64
N GLU A 365 -0.96 -14.04 1.35
CA GLU A 365 -0.68 -13.24 2.54
C GLU A 365 -1.58 -13.66 3.70
N PHE A 366 -0.97 -13.94 4.83
CA PHE A 366 -1.67 -14.22 6.08
C PHE A 366 -1.23 -13.23 7.14
N PHE A 367 -2.18 -12.44 7.64
CA PHE A 367 -1.93 -11.39 8.62
C PHE A 367 -2.80 -11.57 9.86
N THR A 368 -2.22 -11.29 11.02
CA THR A 368 -2.92 -11.26 12.30
C THR A 368 -2.52 -10.02 13.10
N SER A 369 -3.47 -9.39 13.74
CA SER A 369 -3.26 -8.25 14.63
C SER A 369 -4.08 -8.39 15.89
N VAL A 370 -3.50 -8.03 17.03
CA VAL A 370 -4.21 -7.85 18.30
C VAL A 370 -3.74 -6.53 18.90
N SER A 371 -4.69 -5.70 19.33
CA SER A 371 -4.38 -4.44 20.02
C SER A 371 -5.28 -4.21 21.23
N ALA A 372 -4.75 -3.47 22.19
CA ALA A 372 -5.46 -2.99 23.37
C ALA A 372 -5.28 -1.48 23.48
N THR A 373 -6.39 -0.75 23.58
CA THR A 373 -6.40 0.68 23.88
C THR A 373 -7.04 0.88 25.24
N VAL A 374 -6.34 1.52 26.14
CA VAL A 374 -6.85 2.00 27.44
C VAL A 374 -7.01 3.51 27.34
N ASP A 375 -8.19 3.99 27.62
CA ASP A 375 -8.60 5.39 27.55
C ASP A 375 -9.13 5.80 28.90
N TRP A 376 -8.43 6.71 29.60
CA TRP A 376 -8.73 7.05 30.99
C TRP A 376 -8.68 8.56 31.25
N ASN A 377 -9.79 9.14 31.64
CA ASN A 377 -9.86 10.49 32.17
C ASN A 377 -9.39 10.46 33.64
N ALA A 378 -8.06 10.54 33.83
CA ALA A 378 -7.44 10.41 35.15
C ALA A 378 -7.87 11.56 36.11
N THR A 379 -8.08 12.75 35.55
CA THR A 379 -8.69 13.91 36.22
C THR A 379 -9.52 14.69 35.19
N SER A 380 -10.19 15.77 35.62
CA SER A 380 -10.88 16.70 34.70
C SER A 380 -9.96 17.32 33.62
N ASP A 381 -8.65 17.41 33.91
CA ASP A 381 -7.69 18.17 33.10
C ASP A 381 -6.59 17.28 32.49
N VAL A 382 -6.59 15.99 32.85
CA VAL A 382 -5.56 15.03 32.37
C VAL A 382 -6.21 13.76 31.87
N HIS A 383 -5.96 13.47 30.61
CA HIS A 383 -6.36 12.27 29.91
C HIS A 383 -5.15 11.38 29.63
N VAL A 384 -5.29 10.08 29.87
CA VAL A 384 -4.26 9.06 29.64
C VAL A 384 -4.76 8.10 28.57
N LYS A 385 -4.02 7.93 27.50
CA LYS A 385 -4.27 6.90 26.47
C LYS A 385 -3.06 5.99 26.37
N ASN A 386 -3.27 4.68 26.45
CA ASN A 386 -2.23 3.69 26.16
C ASN A 386 -2.70 2.77 25.04
N ILE A 387 -1.81 2.55 24.08
CA ILE A 387 -2.08 1.67 22.92
C ILE A 387 -0.95 0.65 22.86
N ALA A 388 -1.28 -0.63 23.01
CA ALA A 388 -0.34 -1.73 22.85
C ALA A 388 -0.83 -2.66 21.74
N ALA A 389 0.07 -3.09 20.84
CA ALA A 389 -0.29 -3.93 19.72
C ALA A 389 0.78 -4.96 19.39
N TYR A 390 0.33 -6.14 18.97
CA TYR A 390 1.16 -7.18 18.39
C TYR A 390 0.60 -7.57 17.04
N GLN A 391 1.48 -7.62 16.02
CA GLN A 391 1.13 -7.97 14.65
C GLN A 391 2.07 -9.04 14.12
N LYS A 392 1.56 -9.90 13.27
CA LYS A 392 2.35 -10.92 12.60
C LYS A 392 1.81 -11.14 11.19
N PHE A 393 2.69 -11.27 10.20
CA PHE A 393 2.31 -11.70 8.86
C PHE A 393 3.30 -12.69 8.25
N ARG A 394 2.81 -13.40 7.25
CA ARG A 394 3.58 -14.17 6.27
C ARG A 394 3.06 -13.81 4.90
N SER A 395 3.95 -13.48 3.99
CA SER A 395 3.65 -13.25 2.57
C SER A 395 4.49 -14.21 1.73
N GLU A 396 3.91 -14.76 0.65
CA GLU A 396 4.58 -15.64 -0.32
C GLU A 396 4.08 -15.23 -1.71
N PHE A 397 5.00 -14.84 -2.59
CA PHE A 397 4.64 -14.41 -3.93
C PHE A 397 5.74 -14.74 -4.94
N ALA A 398 5.32 -15.07 -6.16
CA ALA A 398 6.23 -15.37 -7.25
C ALA A 398 6.34 -14.18 -8.21
N ASN A 399 7.56 -13.93 -8.70
CA ASN A 399 7.85 -12.96 -9.74
C ASN A 399 8.37 -13.66 -10.98
N THR A 400 7.97 -13.17 -12.16
CA THR A 400 8.45 -13.60 -13.47
C THR A 400 8.49 -12.39 -14.42
N ASP A 401 9.18 -12.48 -15.53
CA ASP A 401 9.31 -11.39 -16.52
C ASP A 401 8.26 -11.40 -17.63
N GLY A 402 7.23 -12.25 -17.52
CA GLY A 402 6.18 -12.33 -18.53
C GLY A 402 6.54 -13.16 -19.76
N THR A 403 7.73 -13.80 -19.81
CA THR A 403 8.23 -14.54 -20.96
C THR A 403 8.10 -16.05 -20.81
N PRO A 404 8.10 -16.85 -21.91
CA PRO A 404 8.11 -18.31 -21.83
C PRO A 404 9.46 -18.91 -21.43
N ILE A 405 10.52 -18.08 -21.39
CA ILE A 405 11.86 -18.43 -20.91
C ILE A 405 12.26 -17.32 -19.93
N PRO A 406 11.96 -17.47 -18.66
CA PRO A 406 12.13 -16.38 -17.72
C PRO A 406 13.61 -16.03 -17.53
N THR A 407 13.90 -14.73 -17.57
CA THR A 407 15.21 -14.17 -17.25
C THR A 407 15.43 -14.07 -15.75
N TYR A 408 14.34 -14.03 -15.00
CA TYR A 408 14.29 -14.24 -13.56
C TYR A 408 13.00 -14.97 -13.19
N LEU A 409 13.07 -15.80 -12.16
CA LEU A 409 11.95 -16.48 -11.53
C LEU A 409 12.20 -16.50 -10.03
N GLU A 410 11.33 -15.88 -9.29
CA GLU A 410 11.48 -15.69 -7.86
C GLU A 410 10.28 -16.26 -7.10
N ASP A 411 10.56 -16.97 -6.01
CA ASP A 411 9.60 -17.29 -4.97
C ASP A 411 10.04 -16.56 -3.70
N ASN A 412 9.36 -15.48 -3.38
CA ASN A 412 9.68 -14.63 -2.24
C ASN A 412 8.81 -15.01 -1.04
N ILE A 413 9.45 -15.29 0.09
CA ILE A 413 8.79 -15.65 1.34
C ILE A 413 9.20 -14.64 2.42
N LEU A 414 8.26 -13.85 2.89
CA LEU A 414 8.48 -12.86 3.93
C LEU A 414 7.70 -13.25 5.18
N THR A 415 8.39 -13.25 6.31
CA THR A 415 7.75 -13.38 7.62
C THR A 415 8.12 -12.19 8.48
N HIS A 416 7.17 -11.69 9.25
CA HIS A 416 7.41 -10.54 10.11
C HIS A 416 6.52 -10.60 11.34
N HIS A 417 7.04 -10.12 12.46
CA HIS A 417 6.23 -9.79 13.63
C HIS A 417 6.76 -8.54 14.31
N GLN A 418 5.85 -7.78 14.88
CA GLN A 418 6.17 -6.54 15.58
C GLN A 418 5.34 -6.40 16.84
N PHE A 419 5.88 -5.67 17.80
CA PHE A 419 5.21 -5.17 18.99
C PHE A 419 5.41 -3.66 19.08
N SER A 420 4.36 -2.93 19.41
CA SER A 420 4.43 -1.49 19.67
C SER A 420 3.63 -1.14 20.89
N GLU A 421 4.09 -0.12 21.62
CA GLU A 421 3.38 0.48 22.74
C GLU A 421 3.56 1.98 22.72
N GLU A 422 2.44 2.72 22.83
CA GLU A 422 2.42 4.17 22.91
C GLU A 422 1.64 4.60 24.14
N LEU A 423 2.28 5.34 25.04
CA LEU A 423 1.64 6.00 26.16
C LEU A 423 1.52 7.49 25.86
N GLN A 424 0.32 8.03 25.96
CA GLN A 424 0.00 9.43 25.76
C GLN A 424 -0.61 10.02 27.03
N LEU A 425 -0.19 11.22 27.38
CA LEU A 425 -0.76 12.07 28.40
C LEU A 425 -1.16 13.38 27.72
N SER A 426 -2.41 13.77 27.84
CA SER A 426 -2.88 15.01 27.23
C SER A 426 -3.79 15.77 28.18
N GLY A 427 -3.98 17.06 27.92
CA GLY A 427 -4.83 17.87 28.75
C GLY A 427 -4.80 19.35 28.38
N LYS A 428 -5.40 20.17 29.26
CA LYS A 428 -5.49 21.62 29.10
C LYS A 428 -4.85 22.32 30.30
N LEU A 429 -4.16 23.42 30.04
CA LEU A 429 -3.50 24.26 31.04
C LEU A 429 -3.84 25.73 30.82
N PHE A 430 -3.63 26.57 31.84
CA PHE A 430 -3.82 28.03 31.77
C PHE A 430 -5.24 28.45 31.33
N ASP A 431 -6.27 27.94 32.02
CA ASP A 431 -7.67 28.17 31.68
C ASP A 431 -7.98 27.81 30.22
N SER A 432 -7.55 26.63 29.80
CA SER A 432 -7.70 26.09 28.45
C SER A 432 -7.00 26.86 27.34
N ARG A 433 -6.00 27.71 27.67
CA ARG A 433 -5.19 28.40 26.65
C ARG A 433 -4.07 27.54 26.09
N LEU A 434 -3.71 26.42 26.71
CA LEU A 434 -2.70 25.51 26.22
C LEU A 434 -3.29 24.11 26.19
N ASP A 435 -3.48 23.59 24.99
CA ASP A 435 -3.70 22.16 24.77
C ASP A 435 -2.36 21.49 24.62
N TRP A 436 -2.11 20.45 25.40
CA TRP A 436 -0.81 19.75 25.37
C TRP A 436 -0.97 18.23 25.29
N ILE A 437 0.02 17.60 24.66
CA ILE A 437 0.19 16.15 24.67
C ILE A 437 1.67 15.81 24.83
N ALA A 438 1.96 14.85 25.69
CA ALA A 438 3.27 14.23 25.85
C ALA A 438 3.13 12.73 25.68
N GLY A 439 4.11 12.09 25.08
CA GLY A 439 4.04 10.64 24.89
C GLY A 439 5.39 9.98 24.87
N ALA A 440 5.33 8.66 25.11
CA ALA A 440 6.45 7.74 24.97
C ALA A 440 6.05 6.61 24.06
N TYR A 441 6.95 6.19 23.17
CA TYR A 441 6.70 5.15 22.18
C TYR A 441 7.84 4.13 22.20
N TYR A 442 7.46 2.87 22.15
CA TYR A 442 8.36 1.72 22.00
C TYR A 442 7.91 0.87 20.82
N TYR A 443 8.86 0.44 20.01
CA TYR A 443 8.62 -0.45 18.88
C TYR A 443 9.75 -1.45 18.75
N THR A 444 9.40 -2.68 18.47
CA THR A 444 10.37 -3.72 18.10
C THR A 444 9.78 -4.62 17.02
N SER A 445 10.62 -5.02 16.08
CA SER A 445 10.24 -5.97 15.04
C SER A 445 11.33 -6.99 14.75
N TYR A 446 10.88 -8.10 14.18
CA TYR A 446 11.73 -9.13 13.59
C TYR A 446 11.09 -9.62 12.32
N GLY A 447 11.83 -9.60 11.23
CA GLY A 447 11.41 -10.10 9.93
C GLY A 447 12.48 -10.98 9.31
N VAL A 448 12.07 -11.92 8.46
CA VAL A 448 12.97 -12.72 7.64
C VAL A 448 12.51 -12.58 6.19
N TYR A 449 13.44 -12.12 5.33
CA TYR A 449 13.29 -12.20 3.90
C TYR A 449 13.93 -13.51 3.43
N GLY A 450 13.10 -14.43 2.98
CA GLY A 450 13.49 -15.75 2.51
C GLY A 450 12.98 -16.02 1.11
N GLY A 451 13.30 -17.18 0.60
CA GLY A 451 12.82 -17.63 -0.70
C GLY A 451 13.91 -18.17 -1.61
N HIS A 452 13.54 -18.39 -2.87
CA HIS A 452 14.42 -18.89 -3.91
C HIS A 452 14.34 -17.97 -5.14
N ILE A 453 15.50 -17.58 -5.65
CA ILE A 453 15.63 -16.71 -6.82
C ILE A 453 16.48 -17.40 -7.87
N GLU A 454 15.94 -17.58 -9.07
CA GLU A 454 16.67 -18.00 -10.25
C GLU A 454 16.93 -16.79 -11.17
N LEU A 455 18.20 -16.55 -11.47
CA LEU A 455 18.67 -15.52 -12.41
C LEU A 455 19.48 -16.19 -13.51
N PRO A 456 18.87 -16.98 -14.41
CA PRO A 456 19.58 -17.77 -15.39
C PRO A 456 20.41 -16.94 -16.40
N THR A 457 20.07 -15.68 -16.58
CA THR A 457 20.72 -14.76 -17.50
C THR A 457 21.78 -13.86 -16.84
N GLN A 458 21.83 -13.80 -15.52
CA GLN A 458 22.94 -13.16 -14.81
C GLN A 458 24.14 -14.10 -14.86
N MET A 459 24.90 -13.92 -15.92
CA MET A 459 26.05 -14.75 -16.21
C MET A 459 27.28 -14.15 -15.57
N VAL A 460 27.91 -14.91 -14.71
CA VAL A 460 29.19 -14.54 -14.14
C VAL A 460 30.28 -14.89 -15.15
N PHE A 461 30.72 -13.93 -15.93
CA PHE A 461 31.83 -14.12 -16.90
C PHE A 461 33.21 -13.90 -16.30
N ALA A 462 33.33 -13.34 -15.11
CA ALA A 462 34.57 -12.87 -14.57
C ALA A 462 35.40 -14.00 -13.92
N PRO A 463 36.59 -14.32 -14.39
CA PRO A 463 37.54 -15.09 -13.61
C PRO A 463 37.87 -14.33 -12.32
N GLY A 464 37.45 -14.88 -11.17
CA GLY A 464 37.77 -14.31 -9.86
C GLY A 464 36.62 -13.73 -9.07
N VAL A 465 35.40 -13.56 -9.63
CA VAL A 465 34.22 -13.17 -8.88
C VAL A 465 33.74 -14.34 -7.97
N PHE A 466 33.85 -15.56 -8.47
CA PHE A 466 33.75 -16.77 -7.67
C PHE A 466 35.03 -17.60 -7.84
N ALA A 467 35.85 -17.70 -6.81
CA ALA A 467 37.15 -18.40 -6.81
C ALA A 467 37.04 -19.89 -7.16
N PHE A 468 35.86 -20.46 -7.21
CA PHE A 468 35.57 -21.87 -7.48
C PHE A 468 34.98 -22.14 -8.87
N ALA A 469 34.64 -21.10 -9.66
CA ALA A 469 34.04 -21.28 -10.97
C ALA A 469 35.13 -21.24 -12.06
N PRO A 470 35.38 -22.31 -12.83
CA PRO A 470 36.20 -22.26 -14.03
C PRO A 470 35.53 -21.32 -15.06
N ASN A 471 36.34 -20.82 -16.02
CA ASN A 471 35.82 -20.00 -17.11
C ASN A 471 34.61 -20.64 -17.78
N GLY A 472 33.45 -20.05 -17.69
CA GLY A 472 32.17 -20.61 -18.19
C GLY A 472 31.02 -19.65 -18.05
N VAL A 473 29.86 -20.11 -18.52
CA VAL A 473 28.58 -19.43 -18.44
C VAL A 473 27.73 -20.15 -17.38
N TYR A 474 27.34 -19.44 -16.34
CA TYR A 474 26.60 -20.01 -15.22
C TYR A 474 25.32 -19.21 -15.01
N GLY A 475 24.20 -19.90 -14.72
CA GLY A 475 23.01 -19.31 -14.12
C GLY A 475 23.22 -19.19 -12.61
N LEU A 476 22.76 -18.13 -12.03
CA LEU A 476 22.89 -17.82 -10.61
C LEU A 476 21.56 -18.07 -9.91
N ASN A 477 21.57 -18.97 -8.92
CA ASN A 477 20.42 -19.26 -8.09
C ASN A 477 20.76 -18.97 -6.64
N PHE A 478 19.81 -18.34 -5.94
CA PHE A 478 19.95 -18.00 -4.52
C PHE A 478 18.88 -18.66 -3.70
N ASN A 479 19.25 -19.16 -2.52
CA ASN A 479 18.30 -19.34 -1.42
C ASN A 479 18.59 -18.26 -0.38
N LEU A 480 17.55 -17.57 0.03
CA LEU A 480 17.59 -16.44 0.96
C LEU A 480 17.04 -16.84 2.32
N ASP A 481 17.67 -16.34 3.39
CA ASP A 481 17.17 -16.42 4.77
C ASP A 481 17.78 -15.25 5.56
N ASP A 482 17.28 -14.03 5.32
CA ASP A 482 17.87 -12.78 5.77
C ASP A 482 17.08 -12.16 6.92
N PRO A 483 17.46 -12.42 8.17
CA PRO A 483 16.79 -11.83 9.33
C PRO A 483 17.15 -10.36 9.50
N THR A 484 16.13 -9.56 9.74
CA THR A 484 16.22 -8.14 10.13
C THR A 484 15.57 -7.94 11.49
N ARG A 485 16.20 -7.18 12.35
CA ARG A 485 15.66 -6.77 13.67
C ARG A 485 15.71 -5.26 13.81
N GLU A 486 14.71 -4.73 14.46
CA GLU A 486 14.62 -3.32 14.71
C GLU A 486 14.11 -3.01 16.12
N HIS A 487 14.67 -1.94 16.70
CA HIS A 487 14.23 -1.36 17.97
C HIS A 487 14.14 0.16 17.84
N THR A 488 13.01 0.72 18.25
CA THR A 488 12.80 2.17 18.29
C THR A 488 12.27 2.57 19.66
N THR A 489 12.85 3.62 20.26
CA THR A 489 12.32 4.25 21.45
C THR A 489 12.25 5.75 21.21
N SER A 490 11.15 6.37 21.60
CA SER A 490 11.02 7.81 21.44
C SER A 490 10.12 8.44 22.49
N GLY A 491 10.36 9.73 22.73
CA GLY A 491 9.51 10.58 23.54
C GLY A 491 9.16 11.84 22.78
N PHE A 492 7.95 12.34 22.94
CA PHE A 492 7.49 13.56 22.28
C PHE A 492 6.71 14.46 23.22
N LEU A 493 6.76 15.75 22.90
CA LEU A 493 5.97 16.79 23.52
C LEU A 493 5.43 17.69 22.40
N HIS A 494 4.16 18.02 22.50
CA HIS A 494 3.49 18.90 21.55
C HIS A 494 2.48 19.76 22.28
N GLY A 495 2.34 21.02 21.90
CA GLY A 495 1.37 21.94 22.49
C GLY A 495 0.87 22.97 21.52
N VAL A 496 -0.39 23.36 21.70
CA VAL A 496 -1.05 24.45 20.99
C VAL A 496 -1.43 25.52 22.00
N TYR A 497 -0.78 26.68 21.90
CA TYR A 497 -1.04 27.83 22.74
C TYR A 497 -1.95 28.82 22.03
N HIS A 498 -3.16 29.01 22.54
CA HIS A 498 -4.13 29.98 22.10
C HIS A 498 -3.79 31.36 22.68
N ALA A 499 -2.93 32.10 21.97
CA ALA A 499 -2.42 33.39 22.42
C ALA A 499 -3.56 34.44 22.47
N THR A 500 -4.51 34.38 21.54
CA THR A 500 -5.78 35.07 21.49
C THR A 500 -6.84 34.19 20.86
N ASP A 501 -8.10 34.60 20.80
CA ASP A 501 -9.17 33.87 20.10
C ASP A 501 -8.87 33.70 18.59
N ALA A 502 -8.01 34.55 18.03
CA ALA A 502 -7.65 34.51 16.61
C ALA A 502 -6.27 33.91 16.32
N VAL A 503 -5.38 33.85 17.30
CA VAL A 503 -3.97 33.45 17.11
C VAL A 503 -3.65 32.23 17.95
N SER A 504 -3.24 31.15 17.28
CA SER A 504 -2.72 29.94 17.93
C SER A 504 -1.30 29.65 17.45
N ILE A 505 -0.44 29.23 18.38
CA ILE A 505 0.94 28.85 18.13
C ILE A 505 1.10 27.37 18.50
N GLU A 506 1.48 26.55 17.53
CA GLU A 506 1.77 25.13 17.71
C GLU A 506 3.28 24.90 17.79
N VAL A 507 3.74 24.17 18.79
CA VAL A 507 5.15 23.78 18.94
C VAL A 507 5.21 22.33 19.38
N GLY A 508 6.04 21.54 18.72
CA GLY A 508 6.25 20.14 19.08
C GLY A 508 7.68 19.71 18.80
N ALA A 509 8.12 18.69 19.51
CA ALA A 509 9.38 18.01 19.27
C ALA A 509 9.28 16.54 19.67
N ARG A 510 9.92 15.66 18.92
CA ARG A 510 10.11 14.24 19.23
C ARG A 510 11.58 13.91 19.20
N TYR A 511 12.04 13.22 20.21
CA TYR A 511 13.36 12.60 20.24
C TYR A 511 13.19 11.10 20.01
N SER A 512 13.88 10.56 19.01
CA SER A 512 13.84 9.14 18.65
C SER A 512 15.24 8.55 18.67
N THR A 513 15.36 7.32 19.17
CA THR A 513 16.54 6.47 19.01
C THR A 513 16.13 5.19 18.33
N GLU A 514 16.93 4.76 17.37
CA GLU A 514 16.65 3.59 16.55
C GLU A 514 17.89 2.76 16.35
N GLU A 515 17.71 1.45 16.32
CA GLU A 515 18.73 0.48 15.97
C GLU A 515 18.13 -0.56 15.03
N LYS A 516 18.78 -0.79 13.90
CA LYS A 516 18.39 -1.80 12.91
C LYS A 516 19.59 -2.68 12.61
N SER A 517 19.42 -4.00 12.75
CA SER A 517 20.43 -5.01 12.41
C SER A 517 19.89 -5.96 11.34
N GLN A 518 20.73 -6.33 10.40
CA GLN A 518 20.42 -7.28 9.36
C GLN A 518 21.57 -8.26 9.19
N ALA A 519 21.26 -9.53 9.01
CA ALA A 519 22.22 -10.56 8.64
C ALA A 519 21.80 -11.20 7.30
N PHE A 520 22.77 -11.76 6.61
CA PHE A 520 22.59 -12.38 5.29
C PHE A 520 23.06 -13.84 5.34
N ASN A 521 22.14 -14.75 5.05
CA ASN A 521 22.37 -16.17 5.02
C ASN A 521 22.06 -16.72 3.63
N HIS A 522 22.68 -16.12 2.60
CA HIS A 522 22.50 -16.57 1.23
C HIS A 522 23.29 -17.85 0.96
N THR A 523 22.67 -18.75 0.23
CA THR A 523 23.39 -19.86 -0.40
C THR A 523 23.26 -19.77 -1.92
N TYR A 524 24.32 -20.06 -2.63
CA TYR A 524 24.35 -20.11 -4.09
C TYR A 524 24.29 -21.52 -4.61
N THR A 525 23.57 -21.70 -5.72
CA THR A 525 23.74 -22.83 -6.62
C THR A 525 24.09 -22.28 -7.99
N LEU A 526 25.27 -22.62 -8.49
CA LEU A 526 25.62 -22.33 -9.87
C LEU A 526 25.12 -23.46 -10.77
N THR A 527 24.30 -23.13 -11.75
CA THR A 527 23.83 -24.10 -12.74
C THR A 527 24.58 -23.88 -14.06
N VAL A 528 25.12 -24.95 -14.61
CA VAL A 528 25.55 -24.95 -16.02
C VAL A 528 24.36 -25.34 -16.84
N PRO A 529 23.94 -24.54 -17.84
CA PRO A 529 22.71 -24.76 -18.58
C PRO A 529 22.55 -26.11 -19.27
N LEU A 530 23.61 -26.85 -19.43
CA LEU A 530 23.60 -28.18 -20.07
C LEU A 530 24.04 -29.32 -19.13
N ASN A 531 24.37 -28.99 -17.87
CA ASN A 531 24.78 -30.00 -16.88
C ASN A 531 24.44 -29.46 -15.47
N PRO A 532 23.32 -29.85 -14.86
CA PRO A 532 22.89 -29.24 -13.61
C PRO A 532 23.82 -29.56 -12.46
N ILE A 533 24.35 -28.55 -11.78
CA ILE A 533 25.06 -28.56 -10.51
C ILE A 533 26.61 -28.64 -10.66
N LEU A 534 27.25 -27.46 -10.68
CA LEU A 534 28.72 -27.38 -10.51
C LEU A 534 29.13 -27.14 -9.05
N ALA A 535 28.27 -26.56 -8.22
CA ALA A 535 28.55 -26.37 -6.80
C ALA A 535 27.26 -26.54 -5.99
N PRO A 536 27.20 -27.49 -5.07
CA PRO A 536 26.07 -27.60 -4.15
C PRO A 536 26.15 -26.45 -3.14
N ASP A 537 24.97 -25.87 -2.82
CA ASP A 537 24.66 -24.89 -1.78
C ASP A 537 25.88 -24.37 -0.99
N THR A 538 26.61 -23.44 -1.58
CA THR A 538 27.76 -22.81 -0.94
C THR A 538 27.28 -21.51 -0.30
N SER A 539 27.70 -21.27 0.95
CA SER A 539 27.43 -19.97 1.59
C SER A 539 28.01 -18.86 0.73
N ALA A 540 27.17 -17.86 0.44
CA ALA A 540 27.57 -16.69 -0.33
C ALA A 540 28.55 -15.79 0.41
N TYR A 541 28.46 -15.78 1.73
CA TYR A 541 29.15 -14.84 2.61
C TYR A 541 29.82 -15.55 3.78
N ALA A 542 30.72 -14.84 4.45
CA ALA A 542 31.26 -15.30 5.72
C ALA A 542 30.16 -15.46 6.78
N PRO A 543 30.29 -16.43 7.71
CA PRO A 543 29.34 -16.57 8.80
C PRO A 543 29.18 -15.28 9.60
N GLY A 544 27.92 -14.79 9.71
CA GLY A 544 27.59 -13.56 10.40
C GLY A 544 27.77 -12.28 9.55
N ALA A 545 27.91 -12.42 8.23
CA ALA A 545 27.83 -11.28 7.32
C ALA A 545 26.55 -10.49 7.55
N GLY A 546 26.69 -9.18 7.65
CA GLY A 546 25.59 -8.28 7.99
C GLY A 546 26.10 -6.99 8.63
N GLY A 547 25.19 -6.27 9.26
CA GLY A 547 25.55 -5.03 9.93
C GLY A 547 24.44 -4.48 10.82
N THR A 548 24.79 -3.41 11.52
CA THR A 548 23.87 -2.66 12.38
C THR A 548 24.00 -1.18 12.07
N THR A 549 22.86 -0.52 11.93
CA THR A 549 22.78 0.95 11.83
C THR A 549 22.04 1.50 13.04
N SER A 550 22.43 2.68 13.48
CA SER A 550 21.75 3.37 14.58
C SER A 550 21.55 4.85 14.26
N LEU A 551 20.49 5.41 14.80
CA LEU A 551 20.13 6.82 14.65
C LEU A 551 19.64 7.38 15.98
N SER A 552 20.02 8.64 16.27
CA SER A 552 19.39 9.45 17.32
C SER A 552 19.05 10.81 16.72
N ARG A 553 17.81 11.27 16.91
CA ARG A 553 17.33 12.46 16.22
C ARG A 553 16.25 13.20 16.99
N VAL A 554 16.17 14.51 16.74
CA VAL A 554 15.02 15.36 17.14
C VAL A 554 14.27 15.84 15.91
N ASP A 555 12.95 15.67 15.90
CA ASP A 555 12.05 16.16 14.86
C ASP A 555 11.14 17.26 15.41
N PRO A 556 11.46 18.55 15.12
CA PRO A 556 10.65 19.69 15.52
C PRO A 556 9.51 19.96 14.55
N LYS A 557 8.43 20.55 15.09
CA LYS A 557 7.34 21.17 14.36
C LYS A 557 7.01 22.51 14.99
N VAL A 558 6.76 23.54 14.16
CA VAL A 558 6.25 24.85 14.57
C VAL A 558 5.20 25.29 13.58
N ALA A 559 4.04 25.73 14.07
CA ALA A 559 3.03 26.35 13.23
C ALA A 559 2.45 27.60 13.89
N LEU A 560 2.05 28.55 13.06
CA LEU A 560 1.29 29.72 13.44
C LEU A 560 -0.02 29.69 12.67
N GLN A 561 -1.13 29.74 13.38
CA GLN A 561 -2.47 29.77 12.86
C GLN A 561 -3.12 31.12 13.16
N TYR A 562 -3.85 31.65 12.17
CA TYR A 562 -4.65 32.85 12.32
C TYR A 562 -6.09 32.63 11.86
N GLN A 563 -7.04 32.74 12.78
CA GLN A 563 -8.49 32.64 12.52
C GLN A 563 -9.04 34.04 12.20
N TRP A 564 -9.35 34.27 10.92
CA TRP A 564 -9.90 35.55 10.45
C TRP A 564 -11.37 35.70 10.79
N THR A 565 -12.12 34.64 10.64
CA THR A 565 -13.54 34.49 10.98
C THR A 565 -13.75 33.03 11.45
N GLN A 566 -14.95 32.66 11.89
CA GLN A 566 -15.27 31.28 12.22
C GLN A 566 -15.06 30.32 11.02
N ASP A 567 -15.22 30.83 9.79
CA ASP A 567 -15.18 30.06 8.54
C ASP A 567 -13.90 30.26 7.74
N LEU A 568 -12.89 31.00 8.25
CA LEU A 568 -11.68 31.31 7.50
C LEU A 568 -10.44 31.28 8.39
N MET A 569 -9.58 30.34 8.16
CA MET A 569 -8.31 30.14 8.83
C MET A 569 -7.15 30.11 7.83
N THR A 570 -6.03 30.74 8.18
CA THR A 570 -4.75 30.59 7.49
C THR A 570 -3.67 30.12 8.45
N TYR A 571 -2.71 29.41 7.93
CA TYR A 571 -1.59 28.93 8.73
C TYR A 571 -0.28 28.96 7.94
N VAL A 572 0.83 28.99 8.68
CA VAL A 572 2.16 28.69 8.18
C VAL A 572 2.78 27.65 9.11
N GLN A 573 3.48 26.66 8.54
CA GLN A 573 4.13 25.65 9.34
C GLN A 573 5.52 25.30 8.82
N PHE A 574 6.36 24.89 9.76
CA PHE A 574 7.64 24.24 9.57
C PHE A 574 7.56 22.85 10.20
N SER A 575 7.93 21.80 9.47
CA SER A 575 7.93 20.43 9.96
C SER A 575 9.07 19.64 9.39
N THR A 576 9.49 18.61 10.11
CA THR A 576 10.55 17.68 9.69
C THR A 576 10.08 16.23 9.75
N GLY A 577 10.71 15.39 8.93
CA GLY A 577 10.53 13.96 8.93
C GLY A 577 11.77 13.27 8.40
N TYR A 578 11.84 11.96 8.57
CA TYR A 578 12.96 11.15 8.15
C TYR A 578 12.54 9.71 7.88
N LYS A 579 13.33 9.04 7.06
CA LYS A 579 13.32 7.58 6.92
C LYS A 579 14.64 7.02 7.39
N THR A 580 14.61 5.88 8.09
CA THR A 580 15.81 5.31 8.69
C THR A 580 16.81 4.83 7.65
N GLY A 581 18.06 4.72 8.04
CA GLY A 581 19.09 4.01 7.28
C GLY A 581 18.94 2.50 7.42
N GLY A 582 19.75 1.77 6.70
CA GLY A 582 19.76 0.31 6.72
C GLY A 582 21.06 -0.25 6.18
N ILE A 583 21.05 -1.56 5.93
CA ILE A 583 22.10 -2.27 5.20
C ILE A 583 21.54 -2.58 3.81
N ASN A 584 22.36 -2.54 2.77
CA ASN A 584 21.95 -2.90 1.43
C ASN A 584 21.18 -4.22 1.40
N PRO A 585 19.89 -4.22 0.97
CA PRO A 585 19.00 -5.36 1.19
C PRO A 585 19.22 -6.56 0.26
N LYS A 586 19.89 -6.35 -0.87
CA LYS A 586 20.08 -7.37 -1.92
C LYS A 586 21.54 -7.44 -2.37
N PRO A 587 22.50 -7.71 -1.47
CA PRO A 587 23.89 -7.84 -1.85
C PRO A 587 24.06 -9.07 -2.75
N VAL A 588 24.90 -8.97 -3.77
CA VAL A 588 25.38 -10.12 -4.56
C VAL A 588 26.73 -10.59 -4.05
N LEU A 589 27.60 -9.67 -3.72
CA LEU A 589 28.90 -9.95 -3.09
C LEU A 589 28.91 -9.49 -1.63
N GLU A 590 29.78 -10.07 -0.81
CA GLU A 590 29.98 -9.63 0.57
C GLU A 590 30.41 -8.16 0.66
N SER A 591 31.12 -7.65 -0.36
CA SER A 591 31.49 -6.24 -0.48
C SER A 591 30.31 -5.29 -0.61
N ASP A 592 29.15 -5.79 -1.03
CA ASP A 592 27.93 -4.99 -1.21
C ASP A 592 27.12 -4.86 0.08
N ILE A 593 27.52 -5.59 1.13
CA ILE A 593 26.95 -5.47 2.47
C ILE A 593 27.44 -4.16 3.09
N VAL A 594 26.89 -3.07 2.61
CA VAL A 594 27.26 -1.71 3.03
C VAL A 594 26.07 -0.99 3.65
N PRO A 595 26.30 -0.16 4.68
CA PRO A 595 25.25 0.64 5.27
C PRO A 595 24.90 1.84 4.38
N PHE A 596 23.61 2.21 4.36
CA PHE A 596 23.15 3.49 3.85
C PHE A 596 22.57 4.35 4.99
N ARG A 597 22.69 5.68 4.82
CA ARG A 597 22.31 6.65 5.84
C ARG A 597 20.81 6.95 5.81
N PRO A 598 20.24 7.48 6.90
CA PRO A 598 18.90 8.06 6.91
C PRO A 598 18.75 9.17 5.88
N GLU A 599 17.56 9.32 5.32
CA GLU A 599 17.18 10.49 4.52
C GLU A 599 16.32 11.45 5.35
N HIS A 600 16.30 12.71 4.96
CA HIS A 600 15.73 13.81 5.74
C HIS A 600 14.90 14.74 4.89
N LEU A 601 13.70 15.04 5.36
CA LEU A 601 12.84 16.04 4.74
C LEU A 601 12.57 17.18 5.72
N THR A 602 12.75 18.40 5.23
CA THR A 602 12.35 19.65 5.91
C THR A 602 11.33 20.36 5.04
N ALA A 603 10.15 20.62 5.56
CA ALA A 603 9.06 21.26 4.83
C ALA A 603 8.63 22.59 5.44
N TYR A 604 8.32 23.52 4.56
CA TYR A 604 7.66 24.79 4.84
C TYR A 604 6.34 24.81 4.08
N GLU A 605 5.27 25.15 4.75
CA GLU A 605 3.92 25.13 4.16
C GLU A 605 3.16 26.37 4.60
N ILE A 606 2.36 26.92 3.69
CA ILE A 606 1.33 27.91 3.96
C ILE A 606 0.00 27.33 3.47
N GLY A 607 -1.02 27.45 4.30
CA GLY A 607 -2.33 26.91 3.95
C GLY A 607 -3.48 27.85 4.32
N LEU A 608 -4.59 27.59 3.65
CA LEU A 608 -5.89 28.22 3.82
C LEU A 608 -6.93 27.12 4.03
N LYS A 609 -7.78 27.29 5.06
CA LYS A 609 -8.99 26.50 5.25
C LYS A 609 -10.19 27.43 5.34
N SER A 610 -11.21 27.16 4.53
CA SER A 610 -12.32 28.10 4.43
C SER A 610 -13.64 27.44 4.06
N GLU A 611 -14.72 28.01 4.59
CA GLU A 611 -16.10 27.67 4.25
C GLU A 611 -16.84 28.94 3.78
N TRP A 612 -17.62 28.81 2.75
CA TRP A 612 -18.31 29.91 2.10
C TRP A 612 -19.77 29.59 1.83
N LEU A 613 -20.56 30.64 1.55
CA LEU A 613 -21.95 30.49 1.13
C LEU A 613 -22.81 29.76 2.17
N ASN A 614 -22.70 30.13 3.46
CA ASN A 614 -23.33 29.45 4.58
C ASN A 614 -23.03 27.93 4.59
N HIS A 615 -21.76 27.56 4.58
CA HIS A 615 -21.25 26.19 4.57
C HIS A 615 -21.68 25.33 3.35
N HIS A 616 -22.02 25.97 2.21
CA HIS A 616 -22.30 25.26 0.96
C HIS A 616 -21.05 25.04 0.10
N LEU A 617 -19.94 25.70 0.41
CA LEU A 617 -18.66 25.55 -0.28
C LEU A 617 -17.52 25.51 0.73
N MET A 618 -16.85 24.39 0.83
CA MET A 618 -15.55 24.23 1.50
C MET A 618 -14.45 24.35 0.45
N LEU A 619 -13.42 25.15 0.76
CA LEU A 619 -12.24 25.31 -0.08
C LEU A 619 -11.00 25.33 0.81
N ASN A 620 -10.18 24.29 0.70
CA ASN A 620 -8.91 24.17 1.38
C ASN A 620 -7.79 24.19 0.35
N ALA A 621 -6.76 24.97 0.58
CA ALA A 621 -5.61 25.10 -0.32
C ALA A 621 -4.33 25.24 0.47
N ASP A 622 -3.27 24.65 -0.03
CA ASP A 622 -1.93 24.84 0.52
C ASP A 622 -0.87 24.92 -0.58
N ALA A 623 0.25 25.53 -0.23
CA ALA A 623 1.46 25.54 -1.02
C ALA A 623 2.64 25.19 -0.13
N TYR A 624 3.57 24.39 -0.67
CA TYR A 624 4.67 23.85 0.10
C TYR A 624 6.00 23.92 -0.65
N LEU A 625 7.07 23.96 0.17
CA LEU A 625 8.46 23.84 -0.25
C LEU A 625 9.16 22.85 0.67
N SER A 626 9.70 21.77 0.10
CA SER A 626 10.44 20.75 0.86
C SER A 626 11.89 20.67 0.38
N ASP A 627 12.81 20.63 1.32
CA ASP A 627 14.24 20.36 1.15
C ASP A 627 14.49 18.88 1.52
N TYR A 628 14.85 18.05 0.54
CA TYR A 628 14.96 16.61 0.67
C TYR A 628 16.42 16.19 0.47
N ARG A 629 17.05 15.68 1.51
CA ARG A 629 18.48 15.38 1.58
C ARG A 629 18.77 13.92 1.84
N ASP A 630 19.94 13.49 1.36
CA ASP A 630 20.43 12.12 1.52
C ASP A 630 19.45 11.06 0.99
N LEU A 631 18.78 11.37 -0.14
CA LEU A 631 17.79 10.47 -0.75
C LEU A 631 18.33 9.06 -0.89
N GLN A 632 17.55 8.09 -0.44
CA GLN A 632 17.85 6.68 -0.61
C GLN A 632 17.27 6.21 -1.94
N LEU A 633 18.13 5.89 -2.89
CA LEU A 633 17.74 5.33 -4.18
C LEU A 633 18.32 3.93 -4.34
N SER A 634 17.52 3.05 -4.90
CA SER A 634 17.93 1.69 -5.25
C SER A 634 18.47 1.72 -6.69
N GLU A 635 19.69 1.30 -6.88
CA GLU A 635 20.37 1.30 -8.16
C GLU A 635 20.85 -0.08 -8.55
N PHE A 636 20.62 -0.46 -9.80
CA PHE A 636 21.19 -1.67 -10.36
C PHE A 636 22.58 -1.34 -10.92
N LEU A 637 23.58 -2.10 -10.51
CA LEU A 637 24.96 -1.97 -10.97
C LEU A 637 25.29 -3.05 -12.01
N PRO A 638 25.15 -2.75 -13.31
CA PRO A 638 25.42 -3.73 -14.34
C PRO A 638 26.93 -4.05 -14.43
N PRO A 639 27.34 -5.28 -14.76
CA PRO A 639 28.74 -5.59 -15.12
C PRO A 639 29.18 -4.76 -16.35
N PRO A 640 30.46 -4.35 -16.48
CA PRO A 640 31.58 -4.58 -15.56
C PRO A 640 31.75 -3.51 -14.48
N ALA A 641 30.87 -2.52 -14.41
CA ALA A 641 30.92 -1.44 -13.41
C ALA A 641 30.48 -1.92 -12.00
N GLY A 642 29.71 -3.02 -11.95
CA GLY A 642 29.28 -3.71 -10.75
C GLY A 642 29.20 -5.22 -10.99
N ASP A 643 28.54 -5.91 -10.05
CA ASP A 643 28.41 -7.38 -10.03
C ASP A 643 27.07 -7.89 -10.55
N GLY A 644 26.20 -6.98 -11.05
CA GLY A 644 24.84 -7.29 -11.45
C GLY A 644 23.84 -7.25 -10.29
N GLY A 645 24.26 -6.70 -9.15
CA GLY A 645 23.41 -6.52 -7.97
C GLY A 645 22.74 -5.16 -7.91
N THR A 646 21.83 -5.03 -6.97
CA THR A 646 21.17 -3.77 -6.63
C THR A 646 21.75 -3.25 -5.32
N ILE A 647 22.20 -1.99 -5.30
CA ILE A 647 22.64 -1.31 -4.09
C ILE A 647 21.73 -0.14 -3.74
N VAL A 648 21.62 0.15 -2.46
CA VAL A 648 20.99 1.37 -1.98
C VAL A 648 22.07 2.41 -1.69
N VAL A 649 21.94 3.56 -2.32
CA VAL A 649 22.86 4.68 -2.14
C VAL A 649 22.12 5.94 -1.71
N ASN A 650 22.78 6.76 -0.87
CA ASN A 650 22.26 8.08 -0.56
C ASN A 650 22.68 9.04 -1.68
N THR A 651 21.74 9.38 -2.53
CA THR A 651 21.97 10.20 -3.70
C THR A 651 21.47 11.62 -3.49
N GLY A 652 22.36 12.48 -3.13
CA GLY A 652 22.18 13.88 -3.35
C GLY A 652 21.05 14.58 -2.59
N HIS A 653 20.54 15.61 -3.23
CA HIS A 653 19.66 16.62 -2.65
C HIS A 653 18.62 17.01 -3.70
N ALA A 654 17.36 17.04 -3.29
CA ALA A 654 16.26 17.51 -4.12
C ALA A 654 15.45 18.59 -3.43
N ARG A 655 14.79 19.41 -4.22
CA ARG A 655 13.77 20.37 -3.80
C ARG A 655 12.44 19.97 -4.41
N ILE A 656 11.41 19.93 -3.57
CA ILE A 656 10.05 19.63 -3.99
C ILE A 656 9.19 20.83 -3.63
N GLU A 657 8.49 21.39 -4.62
CA GLU A 657 7.58 22.50 -4.44
C GLU A 657 6.26 22.22 -5.14
N GLY A 658 5.16 22.67 -4.58
CA GLY A 658 3.86 22.44 -5.17
C GLY A 658 2.74 23.17 -4.48
N PHE A 659 1.55 22.92 -4.98
CA PHE A 659 0.30 23.35 -4.33
C PHE A 659 -0.76 22.26 -4.44
N GLU A 660 -1.71 22.31 -3.52
CA GLU A 660 -2.83 21.40 -3.43
C GLU A 660 -4.11 22.17 -3.19
N LEU A 661 -5.21 21.62 -3.69
CA LEU A 661 -6.55 22.16 -3.55
C LEU A 661 -7.52 21.01 -3.30
N ASP A 662 -8.33 21.13 -2.23
CA ASP A 662 -9.48 20.30 -1.95
C ASP A 662 -10.73 21.18 -1.89
N ALA A 663 -11.77 20.83 -2.63
CA ALA A 663 -13.03 21.56 -2.64
C ALA A 663 -14.20 20.60 -2.52
N ARG A 664 -15.21 20.99 -1.74
CA ARG A 664 -16.51 20.33 -1.68
C ARG A 664 -17.60 21.40 -1.76
N ALA A 665 -18.54 21.21 -2.68
CA ALA A 665 -19.63 22.17 -2.89
C ALA A 665 -20.99 21.48 -2.89
N ARG A 666 -22.00 22.14 -2.30
CA ARG A 666 -23.42 21.79 -2.37
C ARG A 666 -24.21 22.96 -2.96
N PRO A 667 -24.12 23.22 -4.28
CA PRO A 667 -24.66 24.43 -4.90
C PRO A 667 -26.20 24.47 -4.93
N LEU A 668 -26.84 23.33 -4.80
CA LEU A 668 -28.30 23.18 -4.70
C LEU A 668 -28.67 21.90 -3.97
N ALA A 669 -29.93 21.79 -3.53
CA ALA A 669 -30.42 20.61 -2.83
C ALA A 669 -30.25 19.35 -3.69
N GLY A 670 -29.67 18.33 -3.10
CA GLY A 670 -29.36 17.04 -3.72
C GLY A 670 -28.09 16.99 -4.58
N LEU A 671 -27.47 18.14 -4.94
CA LEU A 671 -26.21 18.17 -5.69
C LEU A 671 -25.02 18.39 -4.78
N SER A 672 -24.07 17.45 -4.78
CA SER A 672 -22.74 17.58 -4.18
C SER A 672 -21.67 17.46 -5.27
N ILE A 673 -20.60 18.22 -5.15
CA ILE A 673 -19.46 18.16 -6.06
C ILE A 673 -18.20 18.17 -5.21
N ASP A 674 -17.42 17.09 -5.29
CA ASP A 674 -16.08 17.01 -4.73
C ASP A 674 -15.05 17.27 -5.84
N ALA A 675 -13.98 17.98 -5.54
CA ALA A 675 -12.89 18.22 -6.49
C ALA A 675 -11.56 18.29 -5.77
N SER A 676 -10.53 17.75 -6.39
CA SER A 676 -9.17 17.84 -5.92
C SER A 676 -8.21 18.21 -7.05
N LEU A 677 -7.14 18.94 -6.74
CA LEU A 677 -6.11 19.28 -7.70
C LEU A 677 -4.75 19.37 -6.99
N SER A 678 -3.71 18.83 -7.60
CA SER A 678 -2.35 19.02 -7.14
C SER A 678 -1.39 19.26 -8.28
N TYR A 679 -0.40 20.08 -8.02
CA TYR A 679 0.77 20.30 -8.85
C TYR A 679 2.03 20.09 -8.04
N LEU A 680 3.00 19.38 -8.62
CA LEU A 680 4.27 19.08 -8.00
C LEU A 680 5.40 19.35 -8.99
N ASN A 681 6.42 20.08 -8.54
CA ASN A 681 7.66 20.31 -9.25
C ASN A 681 8.81 19.72 -8.41
N TYR A 682 9.39 18.64 -8.91
CA TYR A 682 10.55 18.00 -8.29
C TYR A 682 11.80 18.41 -9.04
N LYS A 683 12.82 18.87 -8.32
CA LYS A 683 14.08 19.32 -8.87
C LYS A 683 15.24 18.68 -8.13
N THR A 684 15.99 17.82 -8.81
CA THR A 684 17.25 17.30 -8.31
C THR A 684 18.31 18.42 -8.34
N LEU A 685 18.89 18.74 -7.19
CA LEU A 685 19.89 19.81 -7.04
C LEU A 685 21.33 19.28 -7.12
N SER A 686 21.56 18.09 -6.59
CA SER A 686 22.84 17.38 -6.70
C SER A 686 22.59 15.88 -6.72
N LEU A 687 23.49 15.16 -7.35
CA LEU A 687 23.54 13.69 -7.35
C LEU A 687 24.77 13.26 -6.55
N GLY A 688 24.64 12.23 -5.75
CA GLY A 688 25.73 11.60 -5.02
C GLY A 688 26.56 10.66 -5.90
N ALA A 689 26.93 9.50 -5.34
CA ALA A 689 27.76 8.48 -6.01
C ALA A 689 27.09 7.84 -7.24
N ALA A 690 25.76 7.94 -7.35
CA ALA A 690 24.97 7.42 -8.46
C ALA A 690 25.09 8.21 -9.78
N ALA A 691 25.75 9.36 -9.77
CA ALA A 691 25.90 10.21 -10.93
C ALA A 691 26.72 9.53 -12.05
N GLY A 692 26.07 9.34 -13.21
CA GLY A 692 26.77 8.84 -14.41
C GLY A 692 26.75 7.33 -14.60
N GLN A 693 25.99 6.60 -13.79
CA GLN A 693 25.71 5.17 -13.98
C GLN A 693 24.74 4.94 -15.15
N VAL A 694 24.89 3.83 -15.86
CA VAL A 694 23.92 3.43 -16.90
C VAL A 694 22.58 3.11 -16.23
N GLY A 695 21.52 3.79 -16.65
CA GLY A 695 20.19 3.64 -16.03
C GLY A 695 20.00 4.43 -14.74
N GLY A 696 21.04 5.10 -14.24
CA GLY A 696 20.99 5.92 -13.03
C GLY A 696 20.35 7.30 -13.24
N PRO A 697 20.10 8.03 -12.13
CA PRO A 697 19.47 9.34 -12.18
C PRO A 697 20.39 10.42 -12.78
N THR A 698 19.75 11.45 -13.33
CA THR A 698 20.37 12.69 -13.80
C THR A 698 19.80 13.88 -13.05
N LEU A 699 20.39 15.07 -13.21
CA LEU A 699 19.81 16.31 -12.63
C LEU A 699 18.43 16.68 -13.21
N THR A 700 18.01 16.04 -14.29
CA THR A 700 16.69 16.25 -14.92
C THR A 700 15.72 15.11 -14.67
N THR A 701 16.15 14.06 -13.96
CA THR A 701 15.31 12.92 -13.61
C THR A 701 14.08 13.37 -12.83
N GLN A 702 12.91 12.94 -13.28
CA GLN A 702 11.66 13.01 -12.52
C GLN A 702 11.59 11.82 -11.58
N PRO A 703 11.13 11.97 -10.35
CA PRO A 703 11.00 10.84 -9.44
C PRO A 703 10.04 9.80 -10.06
N PRO A 704 10.36 8.51 -9.97
CA PRO A 704 9.44 7.46 -10.38
C PRO A 704 8.12 7.55 -9.61
N TYR A 705 7.03 7.09 -10.25
CA TYR A 705 5.67 7.00 -9.70
C TYR A 705 4.98 8.32 -9.35
N VAL A 706 5.59 9.46 -9.64
CA VAL A 706 5.10 10.79 -9.23
C VAL A 706 4.64 11.60 -10.44
N PRO A 707 3.31 11.81 -10.62
CA PRO A 707 2.80 12.69 -11.65
C PRO A 707 2.98 14.17 -11.25
N ARG A 708 3.28 15.03 -12.21
CA ARG A 708 3.33 16.49 -11.96
C ARG A 708 1.97 17.10 -11.69
N TRP A 709 0.95 16.62 -12.37
CA TRP A 709 -0.44 17.04 -12.22
C TRP A 709 -1.30 15.85 -11.86
N LYS A 710 -2.14 16.03 -10.87
CA LYS A 710 -3.16 15.08 -10.48
C LYS A 710 -4.42 15.85 -10.06
N GLY A 711 -5.59 15.33 -10.38
CA GLY A 711 -6.84 15.92 -9.96
C GLY A 711 -8.02 15.02 -10.18
N SER A 712 -9.09 15.27 -9.46
CA SER A 712 -10.36 14.57 -9.56
C SER A 712 -11.53 15.55 -9.49
N ILE A 713 -12.66 15.11 -10.03
CA ILE A 713 -13.96 15.75 -9.85
C ILE A 713 -15.04 14.70 -9.81
N GLY A 714 -15.92 14.80 -8.79
CA GLY A 714 -16.99 13.83 -8.53
C GLY A 714 -18.33 14.52 -8.27
N PRO A 715 -19.11 14.90 -9.30
CA PRO A 715 -20.50 15.30 -9.10
C PRO A 715 -21.39 14.13 -8.69
N GLU A 716 -22.24 14.38 -7.71
CA GLU A 716 -23.22 13.46 -7.16
C GLU A 716 -24.58 14.16 -7.09
N TYR A 717 -25.63 13.48 -7.52
CA TYR A 717 -26.98 14.00 -7.41
C TYR A 717 -27.93 13.00 -6.78
N THR A 718 -28.55 13.41 -5.67
CA THR A 718 -29.52 12.60 -4.92
C THR A 718 -30.94 13.12 -5.12
N VAL A 719 -31.82 12.23 -5.51
CA VAL A 719 -33.26 12.51 -5.70
C VAL A 719 -34.07 11.73 -4.68
N THR A 720 -34.92 12.42 -3.91
CA THR A 720 -35.89 11.77 -3.05
C THR A 720 -37.12 11.36 -3.85
N LEU A 721 -37.51 10.09 -3.75
CA LEU A 721 -38.70 9.55 -4.41
C LEU A 721 -39.97 9.86 -3.63
N GLY A 722 -41.10 9.89 -4.31
CA GLY A 722 -42.41 10.08 -3.68
C GLY A 722 -42.76 9.00 -2.66
N SER A 723 -42.10 7.83 -2.69
CA SER A 723 -42.18 6.75 -1.71
C SER A 723 -41.35 6.99 -0.45
N GLY A 724 -40.54 8.07 -0.40
CA GLY A 724 -39.62 8.37 0.68
C GLY A 724 -38.23 7.75 0.54
N GLY A 725 -37.99 6.88 -0.45
CA GLY A 725 -36.63 6.36 -0.77
C GLY A 725 -35.82 7.37 -1.59
N THR A 726 -34.55 7.07 -1.83
CA THR A 726 -33.66 7.93 -2.61
C THR A 726 -33.02 7.20 -3.80
N ILE A 727 -32.67 7.97 -4.83
CA ILE A 727 -31.77 7.54 -5.90
C ILE A 727 -30.59 8.52 -5.91
N LEU A 728 -29.40 7.97 -5.79
CA LEU A 728 -28.13 8.67 -5.90
C LEU A 728 -27.46 8.29 -7.21
N ALA A 729 -27.05 9.28 -7.99
CA ALA A 729 -26.22 9.11 -9.18
C ALA A 729 -24.92 9.88 -9.01
N ARG A 730 -23.80 9.19 -9.13
CA ARG A 730 -22.46 9.77 -9.02
C ARG A 730 -21.61 9.42 -10.23
N VAL A 731 -20.76 10.37 -10.63
CA VAL A 731 -19.76 10.19 -11.68
C VAL A 731 -18.45 10.75 -11.17
N ASP A 732 -17.38 9.97 -11.19
CA ASP A 732 -16.05 10.38 -10.77
C ASP A 732 -15.11 10.35 -11.95
N TRP A 733 -14.39 11.44 -12.17
CA TRP A 733 -13.31 11.52 -13.12
C TRP A 733 -12.01 11.87 -12.41
N ALA A 734 -11.02 10.97 -12.50
CA ALA A 734 -9.70 11.15 -11.92
C ALA A 734 -8.66 11.19 -13.04
N TYR A 735 -7.74 12.16 -12.99
CA TYR A 735 -6.68 12.39 -13.97
C TYR A 735 -5.31 12.41 -13.32
N GLN A 736 -4.32 11.86 -14.02
CA GLN A 736 -2.91 12.06 -13.73
C GLN A 736 -2.11 12.34 -15.01
N SER A 737 -1.05 13.16 -14.89
CA SER A 737 -0.12 13.43 -15.97
C SER A 737 0.85 12.26 -16.17
N LEU A 738 1.80 12.40 -17.10
CA LEU A 738 2.86 11.42 -17.37
C LEU A 738 3.61 11.03 -16.10
N VAL A 739 3.89 9.71 -15.97
CA VAL A 739 4.65 9.10 -14.89
C VAL A 739 5.74 8.22 -15.49
N TYR A 740 6.95 8.28 -14.93
CA TYR A 740 8.03 7.32 -15.16
C TYR A 740 8.02 6.26 -14.06
N PHE A 741 8.48 5.06 -14.38
CA PHE A 741 8.59 3.95 -13.43
C PHE A 741 10.04 3.58 -13.10
N ASP A 742 11.01 4.28 -13.71
CA ASP A 742 12.44 4.05 -13.52
C ASP A 742 13.21 5.36 -13.35
N LEU A 743 14.38 5.29 -12.72
CA LEU A 743 15.25 6.44 -12.47
C LEU A 743 15.88 7.01 -13.74
N ALA A 744 16.04 6.20 -14.79
CA ALA A 744 16.54 6.64 -16.08
C ALA A 744 15.51 7.51 -16.85
N ASN A 745 14.27 7.51 -16.40
CA ASN A 745 13.14 8.12 -17.11
C ASN A 745 12.99 7.56 -18.53
N THR A 746 13.10 6.26 -18.67
CA THR A 746 13.01 5.55 -19.94
C THR A 746 11.64 5.81 -20.58
N ARG A 747 11.63 6.37 -21.78
CA ARG A 747 10.38 6.80 -22.40
C ARG A 747 9.45 5.63 -22.75
N ALA A 748 10.01 4.48 -23.10
CA ALA A 748 9.24 3.26 -23.37
C ALA A 748 8.61 2.69 -22.07
N GLY A 749 9.28 2.85 -20.94
CA GLY A 749 8.77 2.50 -19.60
C GLY A 749 7.81 3.53 -19.02
N ALA A 750 7.60 4.70 -19.62
CA ALA A 750 6.70 5.71 -19.09
C ALA A 750 5.21 5.37 -19.33
N GLN A 751 4.35 5.82 -18.42
CA GLN A 751 2.90 5.86 -18.62
C GLN A 751 2.49 7.28 -18.98
N ALA A 752 1.96 7.48 -20.18
CA ALA A 752 1.41 8.78 -20.61
C ALA A 752 0.22 9.17 -19.72
N GLY A 753 -0.02 10.48 -19.59
CA GLY A 753 -1.15 10.98 -18.83
C GLY A 753 -2.49 10.38 -19.28
N TYR A 754 -3.35 10.07 -18.30
CA TYR A 754 -4.66 9.47 -18.56
C TYR A 754 -5.69 9.89 -17.52
N GLY A 755 -6.96 9.74 -17.89
CA GLY A 755 -8.09 9.90 -16.98
C GLY A 755 -8.93 8.63 -16.94
N LEU A 756 -9.44 8.30 -15.76
CA LEU A 756 -10.40 7.23 -15.53
C LEU A 756 -11.76 7.83 -15.19
N LEU A 757 -12.80 7.27 -15.76
CA LEU A 757 -14.19 7.65 -15.50
C LEU A 757 -14.89 6.49 -14.82
N ASN A 758 -15.47 6.75 -13.64
CA ASN A 758 -16.27 5.80 -12.88
C ASN A 758 -17.70 6.34 -12.75
N GLY A 759 -18.66 5.45 -12.56
CA GLY A 759 -20.05 5.81 -12.34
C GLY A 759 -20.71 4.89 -11.33
N ARG A 760 -21.64 5.45 -10.54
CA ARG A 760 -22.43 4.73 -9.55
C ARG A 760 -23.87 5.20 -9.59
N LEU A 761 -24.79 4.25 -9.56
CA LEU A 761 -26.21 4.48 -9.37
C LEU A 761 -26.68 3.65 -8.16
N GLN A 762 -27.20 4.30 -7.14
CA GLN A 762 -27.65 3.64 -5.92
C GLN A 762 -29.11 3.99 -5.64
N TRP A 763 -29.87 3.02 -5.21
CA TRP A 763 -31.21 3.17 -4.66
C TRP A 763 -31.20 2.78 -3.18
N ASP A 764 -31.83 3.59 -2.35
CA ASP A 764 -32.08 3.31 -0.93
C ASP A 764 -33.58 3.33 -0.66
N ASP A 765 -34.06 2.42 0.16
CA ASP A 765 -35.47 2.39 0.57
C ASP A 765 -35.80 3.53 1.54
N ALA A 766 -37.09 3.79 1.74
CA ALA A 766 -37.60 4.87 2.61
C ALA A 766 -37.16 4.76 4.08
N GLN A 767 -36.83 3.57 4.55
CA GLN A 767 -36.36 3.30 5.90
C GLN A 767 -34.85 3.27 6.02
N GLY A 768 -34.11 3.40 4.91
CA GLY A 768 -32.65 3.27 4.86
C GLY A 768 -32.14 1.86 5.18
N LYS A 769 -33.02 0.83 5.15
CA LYS A 769 -32.69 -0.55 5.47
C LYS A 769 -32.15 -1.33 4.30
N TRP A 770 -32.67 -1.10 3.11
CA TRP A 770 -32.21 -1.74 1.89
C TRP A 770 -31.53 -0.74 0.98
N SER A 771 -30.42 -1.16 0.39
CA SER A 771 -29.72 -0.40 -0.63
C SER A 771 -29.29 -1.34 -1.78
N ALA A 772 -29.48 -0.89 -3.01
CA ALA A 772 -28.99 -1.59 -4.20
C ALA A 772 -28.17 -0.61 -5.03
N ALA A 773 -26.98 -1.02 -5.47
CA ALA A 773 -26.12 -0.17 -6.29
C ALA A 773 -25.56 -0.90 -7.49
N LEU A 774 -25.42 -0.17 -8.59
CA LEU A 774 -24.71 -0.55 -9.80
C LEU A 774 -23.51 0.37 -9.97
N GLU A 775 -22.33 -0.20 -10.11
CA GLU A 775 -21.07 0.52 -10.34
C GLU A 775 -20.48 0.14 -11.69
N VAL A 776 -19.89 1.13 -12.34
CA VAL A 776 -19.05 0.93 -13.53
C VAL A 776 -17.72 1.62 -13.27
N ARG A 777 -16.63 0.87 -13.29
CA ARG A 777 -15.27 1.40 -13.16
C ARG A 777 -14.59 1.40 -14.52
N ASN A 778 -13.71 2.37 -14.72
CA ASN A 778 -13.06 2.59 -16.01
C ASN A 778 -14.08 2.53 -17.17
N ALA A 779 -15.19 3.28 -17.06
CA ALA A 779 -16.34 3.23 -17.98
C ALA A 779 -15.96 3.44 -19.45
N THR A 780 -14.89 4.20 -19.71
CA THR A 780 -14.35 4.43 -21.06
C THR A 780 -13.45 3.30 -21.56
N ASN A 781 -13.23 2.26 -20.76
CA ASN A 781 -12.31 1.15 -21.03
C ASN A 781 -10.91 1.62 -21.43
N LYS A 782 -10.40 2.61 -20.72
CA LYS A 782 -9.08 3.20 -20.95
C LYS A 782 -7.99 2.20 -20.61
N LEU A 783 -7.14 1.85 -21.58
CA LEU A 783 -5.92 1.09 -21.31
C LEU A 783 -4.90 2.02 -20.65
N TYR A 784 -4.37 1.57 -19.51
CA TYR A 784 -3.26 2.17 -18.79
C TYR A 784 -2.44 1.06 -18.13
N TYR A 785 -1.23 1.39 -17.73
CA TYR A 785 -0.38 0.45 -16.98
C TYR A 785 -0.19 0.98 -15.56
N ALA A 786 -0.46 0.14 -14.58
CA ALA A 786 -0.23 0.45 -13.18
C ALA A 786 1.27 0.45 -12.87
N PHE A 787 2.03 -0.39 -13.57
CA PHE A 787 3.46 -0.55 -13.42
C PHE A 787 4.10 -0.90 -14.76
N LYS A 788 5.35 -0.49 -14.99
CA LYS A 788 6.18 -0.92 -16.12
C LYS A 788 7.63 -1.06 -15.69
N THR A 789 8.28 -2.11 -16.15
CA THR A 789 9.66 -2.41 -15.88
C THR A 789 10.48 -2.38 -17.17
N PRO A 790 11.16 -1.28 -17.50
CA PRO A 790 12.13 -1.26 -18.58
C PRO A 790 13.42 -1.97 -18.13
N ALA A 791 13.91 -2.89 -18.94
CA ALA A 791 15.22 -3.51 -18.77
C ALA A 791 16.19 -2.97 -19.83
N LEU A 792 17.39 -2.58 -19.41
CA LEU A 792 18.44 -2.04 -20.27
C LEU A 792 19.57 -3.06 -20.42
N ASN A 793 20.18 -3.08 -21.59
CA ASN A 793 21.46 -3.74 -21.80
C ASN A 793 22.59 -2.95 -21.11
N SER A 794 23.75 -3.56 -20.95
CA SER A 794 24.96 -2.93 -20.38
C SER A 794 25.44 -1.67 -21.12
N ASP A 795 25.08 -1.53 -22.40
CA ASP A 795 25.36 -0.33 -23.20
C ASP A 795 24.29 0.78 -23.07
N GLY A 796 23.29 0.58 -22.23
CA GLY A 796 22.17 1.50 -22.04
C GLY A 796 21.06 1.40 -23.08
N SER A 797 21.17 0.51 -24.07
CA SER A 797 20.09 0.26 -25.03
C SER A 797 18.94 -0.50 -24.38
N LEU A 798 17.71 -0.24 -24.84
CA LEU A 798 16.52 -0.90 -24.31
C LEU A 798 16.52 -2.38 -24.71
N PHE A 799 16.48 -3.29 -23.74
CA PHE A 799 16.32 -4.72 -23.94
C PHE A 799 14.83 -5.11 -24.03
N SER A 800 14.07 -4.81 -22.98
CA SER A 800 12.65 -5.13 -22.91
C SER A 800 11.88 -4.09 -22.10
N VAL A 801 10.56 -4.12 -22.23
CA VAL A 801 9.63 -3.48 -21.30
C VAL A 801 8.55 -4.49 -21.00
N SER A 802 8.40 -4.85 -19.77
CA SER A 802 7.22 -5.54 -19.28
C SER A 802 6.27 -4.57 -18.57
N GLY A 803 5.04 -4.99 -18.30
CA GLY A 803 4.09 -4.12 -17.62
C GLY A 803 2.87 -4.84 -17.09
N THR A 804 2.35 -4.27 -16.00
CA THR A 804 1.10 -4.67 -15.37
C THR A 804 -0.01 -3.80 -15.93
N PRO A 805 -0.90 -4.32 -16.80
CA PRO A 805 -2.03 -3.54 -17.28
C PRO A 805 -3.00 -3.24 -16.14
N GLY A 806 -3.51 -2.01 -16.11
CA GLY A 806 -4.59 -1.65 -15.21
C GLY A 806 -5.88 -2.38 -15.57
N MET A 807 -6.74 -2.58 -14.58
CA MET A 807 -8.01 -3.30 -14.77
C MET A 807 -8.85 -2.66 -15.87
N PRO A 808 -9.38 -3.43 -16.82
CA PRO A 808 -10.27 -2.92 -17.87
C PRO A 808 -11.59 -2.45 -17.27
N ARG A 809 -12.56 -2.03 -18.11
CA ARG A 809 -13.90 -1.69 -17.62
C ARG A 809 -14.50 -2.87 -16.86
N THR A 810 -14.99 -2.59 -15.64
CA THR A 810 -15.71 -3.55 -14.81
C THR A 810 -17.07 -3.00 -14.41
N GLU A 811 -18.02 -3.91 -14.25
CA GLU A 811 -19.37 -3.64 -13.79
C GLU A 811 -19.61 -4.47 -12.54
N PHE A 812 -20.25 -3.86 -11.54
CA PHE A 812 -20.44 -4.51 -10.25
C PHE A 812 -21.80 -4.10 -9.66
N PHE A 813 -22.58 -5.10 -9.25
CA PHE A 813 -23.86 -4.92 -8.56
C PHE A 813 -23.72 -5.28 -7.10
N THR A 814 -24.30 -4.48 -6.20
CA THR A 814 -24.36 -4.76 -4.77
C THR A 814 -25.79 -4.64 -4.24
N LEU A 815 -26.11 -5.49 -3.28
CA LEU A 815 -27.32 -5.45 -2.47
C LEU A 815 -26.94 -5.44 -1.01
N SER A 816 -27.43 -4.45 -0.26
CA SER A 816 -27.12 -4.29 1.17
C SER A 816 -28.38 -4.26 2.00
N ARG A 817 -28.28 -4.76 3.23
CA ARG A 817 -29.33 -4.65 4.25
C ARG A 817 -28.73 -4.20 5.57
N ARG A 818 -29.36 -3.20 6.18
CA ARG A 818 -29.09 -2.75 7.57
C ARG A 818 -30.25 -3.15 8.47
N PHE A 819 -29.99 -3.46 9.72
CA PHE A 819 -31.00 -3.87 10.70
C PHE A 819 -30.60 -3.46 12.11
#